data_c48a5a35814b9d66601a4cea474a9567
#
_entry.id   c48a5a35814b9d66601a4cea474a9567
#
_cell.length_a   1.000
_cell.length_b   1.000
_cell.length_c   1.000
_cell.angle_alpha   90.00
_cell.angle_beta   90.00
_cell.angle_gamma   90.00
#
_symmetry.space_group_name_H-M   'P 1'
#
loop_
_entity.id
_entity.type
_entity.pdbx_description
1 polymer ?
#
loop_
_entity_poly.entity_id
_entity_poly.type
_entity_poly.pdbx_seq_one_letter_code
_entity_poly.pdbx_strand_id
1 'polypeptide(L)'
;TTTEKTLVGKVTADANGKWSFTPTEAMSDGEHYFEAVATDKVGNKSTSDRVSLDVDTFADAPVIDAVNDNVDSQTGNVLDAKTKVALTNDSTPTLEGYAEPNSVITIYEISELNGEKTAIGTVTADNHGGWKFELPELGDGEYKYTTRAQDKAGNISDFSEVVVVNADLIAPSEPTITFVEDVNPKDGKLNKAENSKDGDSTSTKAQISVPGDAEENDVIHYTVNGEEKTHTITYNDRVTGYVEIKVPVVDGKASSVTAKIVDQAGNASKEVSGSIDVDTTAPNVKITEIIDNVEGGVYKGNVAGTNTNDNKPTIKGTADANQEVVLYDNNKEMGRVTADKDGNWEFKPSDYKEPLADLVGRVHVIKAVVTDAAGNTSEATSALEVDTTIGAPKVSIKEDADHNGVLSVEEAKNLKDSKIHWEVEIPKDGTVSAGDVLQVLGKDGKWKTEKVLSNDDLGKSFEYEATLSGKHFESPSYRIVDLVGNQSTAIHANVQLDSEFSRQPSNPSITFPEDNDPKDGKISDKENKAGDNDAGKTTAEISIPKDGSVKPGDKLVVTDENGKQTEKTIEQGDIDNGNIKVPVDLNPGKDNTITAEIINPNNPNNPGKDSKVIGEDSENTKAPEAPVITEVIDDAKGYGEDTKVGNVLDVKGHLTNDKTPTIKG
;
A
#
# COMPACT_ATOMS: atom_id res chain seq x y z
N THR A 1 75.60 -19.88 -64.53
CA THR A 1 76.18 -18.70 -63.88
C THR A 1 77.46 -19.14 -63.21
N THR A 2 78.62 -18.67 -63.71
CA THR A 2 79.90 -18.86 -63.05
C THR A 2 79.87 -18.04 -61.76
N THR A 3 79.82 -18.70 -60.62
CA THR A 3 79.99 -18.05 -59.32
C THR A 3 81.48 -17.65 -59.27
N GLU A 4 81.81 -16.34 -59.31
CA GLU A 4 83.13 -15.83 -59.07
C GLU A 4 83.58 -16.25 -57.66
N LYS A 5 84.74 -16.93 -57.61
CA LYS A 5 85.34 -17.30 -56.32
C LYS A 5 86.23 -16.15 -55.87
N THR A 6 85.91 -15.54 -54.73
CA THR A 6 86.73 -14.50 -54.12
C THR A 6 87.72 -15.13 -53.14
N LEU A 7 89.02 -14.79 -53.22
CA LEU A 7 89.96 -15.24 -52.23
C LEU A 7 89.79 -14.48 -50.91
N VAL A 8 89.35 -15.16 -49.88
CA VAL A 8 89.11 -14.58 -48.56
C VAL A 8 90.30 -14.59 -47.63
N GLY A 9 91.35 -15.35 -47.98
CA GLY A 9 92.65 -15.34 -47.28
C GLY A 9 93.50 -16.54 -47.56
N LYS A 10 94.75 -16.53 -46.98
CA LYS A 10 95.74 -17.61 -47.10
C LYS A 10 96.25 -17.96 -45.70
N VAL A 11 96.37 -19.23 -45.42
CA VAL A 11 97.00 -19.75 -44.22
C VAL A 11 97.99 -20.83 -44.62
N THR A 12 98.95 -21.15 -43.74
CA THR A 12 99.90 -22.24 -43.94
C THR A 12 99.54 -23.37 -42.97
N ALA A 13 99.38 -24.59 -43.46
CA ALA A 13 99.16 -25.74 -42.63
C ALA A 13 100.40 -26.03 -41.75
N ASP A 14 100.18 -26.49 -40.54
CA ASP A 14 101.23 -26.89 -39.61
C ASP A 14 101.91 -28.22 -40.06
N ALA A 15 102.88 -28.67 -39.29
CA ALA A 15 103.58 -29.90 -39.57
C ALA A 15 102.73 -31.16 -39.60
N ASN A 16 101.50 -31.10 -39.01
CA ASN A 16 100.49 -32.19 -38.96
C ASN A 16 99.43 -32.03 -40.04
N GLY A 17 99.55 -31.00 -40.91
CA GLY A 17 98.54 -30.69 -41.92
C GLY A 17 97.29 -29.95 -41.42
N LYS A 18 97.28 -29.47 -40.19
CA LYS A 18 96.18 -28.72 -39.66
C LYS A 18 96.32 -27.24 -39.98
N TRP A 19 95.19 -26.60 -40.25
CA TRP A 19 95.08 -25.18 -40.49
C TRP A 19 93.79 -24.60 -39.93
N SER A 20 93.79 -23.34 -39.62
CA SER A 20 92.62 -22.55 -39.26
C SER A 20 92.70 -21.20 -39.96
N PHE A 21 91.59 -20.70 -40.34
CA PHE A 21 91.43 -19.39 -40.95
C PHE A 21 90.28 -18.67 -40.38
N THR A 22 90.47 -17.44 -39.97
CA THR A 22 89.42 -16.55 -39.54
C THR A 22 89.35 -15.39 -40.54
N PRO A 23 88.22 -15.16 -41.20
CA PRO A 23 88.01 -13.99 -42.04
C PRO A 23 88.30 -12.70 -41.29
N THR A 24 89.00 -11.74 -41.95
CA THR A 24 89.34 -10.42 -41.39
C THR A 24 88.20 -9.41 -41.58
N GLU A 25 87.32 -9.67 -42.53
CA GLU A 25 86.14 -8.86 -42.78
C GLU A 25 84.92 -9.64 -42.33
N ALA A 26 83.96 -8.92 -41.80
CA ALA A 26 82.66 -9.50 -41.42
C ALA A 26 81.96 -10.00 -42.69
N MET A 27 81.38 -11.19 -42.60
CA MET A 27 80.52 -11.73 -43.64
C MET A 27 79.13 -11.06 -43.56
N SER A 28 78.57 -10.89 -44.74
CA SER A 28 77.17 -10.46 -44.82
C SER A 28 76.25 -11.59 -44.46
N ASP A 29 74.99 -11.28 -44.07
CA ASP A 29 73.98 -12.30 -43.89
C ASP A 29 73.68 -13.07 -45.17
N GLY A 30 73.41 -14.35 -45.03
CA GLY A 30 73.06 -15.28 -46.08
C GLY A 30 73.99 -16.48 -46.18
N GLU A 31 73.74 -17.33 -47.17
CA GLU A 31 74.49 -18.58 -47.38
C GLU A 31 75.84 -18.31 -48.06
N HIS A 32 76.92 -18.62 -47.35
CA HIS A 32 78.29 -18.54 -47.82
C HIS A 32 78.79 -19.93 -48.07
N TYR A 33 79.58 -20.06 -49.16
CA TYR A 33 80.16 -21.32 -49.55
C TYR A 33 81.71 -21.21 -49.53
N PHE A 34 82.32 -22.02 -48.73
CA PHE A 34 83.82 -22.05 -48.63
C PHE A 34 84.40 -23.28 -49.32
N GLU A 35 85.49 -23.05 -49.95
CA GLU A 35 86.31 -24.08 -50.59
C GLU A 35 87.78 -23.77 -50.31
N ALA A 36 88.47 -24.71 -49.76
CA ALA A 36 89.91 -24.57 -49.53
C ALA A 36 90.71 -25.16 -50.70
N VAL A 37 91.71 -24.40 -51.15
CA VAL A 37 92.59 -24.87 -52.14
C VAL A 37 93.99 -25.00 -51.52
N ALA A 38 94.44 -26.23 -51.34
CA ALA A 38 95.80 -26.50 -50.91
C ALA A 38 96.76 -26.46 -52.11
N THR A 39 97.92 -25.76 -51.93
CA THR A 39 98.97 -25.68 -52.95
C THR A 39 100.27 -26.18 -52.32
N ASP A 40 100.92 -27.17 -52.89
CA ASP A 40 102.16 -27.70 -52.42
C ASP A 40 103.33 -26.78 -52.81
N LYS A 41 104.57 -27.07 -52.36
CA LYS A 41 105.75 -26.29 -52.61
C LYS A 41 106.16 -26.26 -54.08
N VAL A 42 105.64 -27.17 -54.90
CA VAL A 42 105.98 -27.27 -56.36
C VAL A 42 104.84 -26.78 -57.24
N GLY A 43 103.71 -26.29 -56.59
CA GLY A 43 102.59 -25.62 -57.28
C GLY A 43 101.41 -26.54 -57.61
N ASN A 44 101.39 -27.82 -57.20
CA ASN A 44 100.23 -28.67 -57.39
C ASN A 44 99.09 -28.22 -56.47
N LYS A 45 97.88 -28.29 -56.97
CA LYS A 45 96.64 -27.83 -56.26
C LYS A 45 95.72 -29.00 -56.04
N SER A 46 95.17 -29.01 -54.87
CA SER A 46 93.97 -29.84 -54.53
C SER A 46 92.92 -28.94 -53.92
N THR A 47 91.68 -29.28 -54.16
CA THR A 47 90.54 -28.49 -53.71
C THR A 47 89.70 -29.36 -52.77
N SER A 48 89.23 -28.81 -51.65
CA SER A 48 88.31 -29.46 -50.74
C SER A 48 86.91 -29.56 -51.34
N ASP A 49 86.04 -30.37 -50.74
CA ASP A 49 84.63 -30.24 -50.93
C ASP A 49 84.19 -28.86 -50.44
N ARG A 50 83.05 -28.38 -50.98
CA ARG A 50 82.47 -27.13 -50.61
C ARG A 50 81.70 -27.32 -49.27
N VAL A 51 81.92 -26.41 -48.35
CA VAL A 51 81.21 -26.31 -47.09
C VAL A 51 80.35 -25.06 -47.15
N SER A 52 79.05 -25.18 -46.79
CA SER A 52 78.15 -24.03 -46.62
C SER A 52 78.17 -23.58 -45.18
N LEU A 53 78.12 -22.30 -45.00
CA LEU A 53 77.85 -21.64 -43.74
C LEU A 53 76.74 -20.60 -44.00
N ASP A 54 75.69 -20.68 -43.30
CA ASP A 54 74.63 -19.65 -43.30
C ASP A 54 75.00 -18.66 -42.19
N VAL A 55 75.19 -17.42 -42.55
CA VAL A 55 75.47 -16.33 -41.63
C VAL A 55 74.16 -15.56 -41.42
N ASP A 56 73.76 -15.45 -40.23
CA ASP A 56 72.55 -14.72 -39.80
C ASP A 56 72.97 -13.93 -38.56
N THR A 57 72.93 -12.61 -38.65
CA THR A 57 73.35 -11.69 -37.57
C THR A 57 72.20 -10.82 -37.03
N PHE A 58 70.99 -11.06 -37.51
CA PHE A 58 69.82 -10.27 -37.17
C PHE A 58 68.63 -11.16 -36.92
N ALA A 59 67.86 -10.81 -35.96
CA ALA A 59 66.51 -11.41 -35.67
C ALA A 59 65.41 -10.35 -35.76
N ASP A 60 64.41 -10.64 -36.53
CA ASP A 60 63.25 -9.76 -36.60
C ASP A 60 62.44 -9.75 -35.26
N ALA A 61 61.98 -8.56 -34.88
CA ALA A 61 61.16 -8.43 -33.71
C ALA A 61 59.79 -9.16 -33.91
N PRO A 62 59.36 -9.95 -32.94
CA PRO A 62 58.04 -10.59 -33.03
C PRO A 62 56.90 -9.56 -33.08
N VAL A 63 55.79 -9.97 -33.61
CA VAL A 63 54.52 -9.17 -33.59
C VAL A 63 53.51 -9.89 -32.73
N ILE A 64 52.87 -9.16 -31.82
CA ILE A 64 51.64 -9.59 -31.17
C ILE A 64 50.49 -9.10 -32.04
N ASP A 65 49.71 -10.01 -32.61
CA ASP A 65 48.67 -9.74 -33.60
C ASP A 65 47.26 -9.92 -33.04
N ALA A 66 47.11 -10.76 -32.02
CA ALA A 66 45.86 -11.00 -31.35
C ALA A 66 46.04 -11.23 -29.84
N VAL A 67 45.01 -10.86 -29.13
CA VAL A 67 44.70 -11.31 -27.78
C VAL A 67 43.33 -12.03 -27.87
N ASN A 68 43.35 -13.33 -27.69
CA ASN A 68 42.13 -14.13 -27.83
C ASN A 68 41.51 -14.38 -26.49
N ASP A 69 40.24 -14.02 -26.43
CA ASP A 69 39.31 -14.31 -25.37
C ASP A 69 38.53 -15.60 -25.70
N ASN A 70 38.32 -16.47 -24.75
CA ASN A 70 37.57 -17.71 -24.94
C ASN A 70 36.41 -17.86 -23.94
N VAL A 71 36.03 -16.79 -23.24
CA VAL A 71 35.02 -16.78 -22.17
C VAL A 71 33.76 -16.07 -22.64
N ASP A 72 32.63 -16.59 -22.27
CA ASP A 72 31.26 -16.03 -22.42
C ASP A 72 30.88 -15.56 -23.85
N SER A 73 30.44 -14.34 -23.99
CA SER A 73 29.88 -13.80 -25.22
C SER A 73 30.94 -13.13 -26.13
N GLN A 74 32.14 -12.83 -25.60
CA GLN A 74 33.24 -12.23 -26.35
C GLN A 74 34.33 -13.28 -26.64
N THR A 75 34.11 -14.10 -27.66
CA THR A 75 35.12 -15.09 -28.05
C THR A 75 35.87 -14.66 -29.27
N GLY A 76 37.21 -14.88 -29.28
CA GLY A 76 38.09 -14.57 -30.38
C GLY A 76 39.02 -13.39 -30.10
N ASN A 77 39.54 -12.75 -31.16
CA ASN A 77 40.47 -11.65 -31.01
C ASN A 77 39.81 -10.37 -30.52
N VAL A 78 40.16 -9.95 -29.31
CA VAL A 78 39.68 -8.71 -28.65
C VAL A 78 40.71 -7.55 -28.73
N LEU A 79 41.88 -7.75 -29.38
CA LEU A 79 42.89 -6.71 -29.56
C LEU A 79 42.45 -5.69 -30.60
N ASP A 80 42.26 -4.44 -30.19
CA ASP A 80 42.13 -3.34 -31.17
C ASP A 80 43.44 -3.12 -31.93
N ALA A 81 43.41 -3.33 -33.21
CA ALA A 81 44.61 -3.28 -34.05
C ALA A 81 45.25 -1.88 -34.10
N LYS A 82 44.50 -0.82 -33.83
CA LYS A 82 44.96 0.57 -33.89
C LYS A 82 45.52 1.06 -32.55
N THR A 83 44.84 0.78 -31.48
CA THR A 83 45.22 1.23 -30.13
C THR A 83 46.16 0.25 -29.44
N LYS A 84 46.22 -1.00 -29.90
CA LYS A 84 46.95 -2.11 -29.26
C LYS A 84 46.48 -2.37 -27.82
N VAL A 85 45.19 -2.16 -27.58
CA VAL A 85 44.53 -2.43 -26.30
C VAL A 85 43.51 -3.53 -26.51
N ALA A 86 43.50 -4.51 -25.62
CA ALA A 86 42.49 -5.56 -25.51
C ALA A 86 41.70 -5.34 -24.20
N LEU A 87 40.39 -5.49 -24.25
CA LEU A 87 39.52 -5.58 -23.07
C LEU A 87 38.94 -6.99 -23.03
N THR A 88 39.06 -7.69 -21.92
CA THR A 88 38.72 -9.11 -21.82
C THR A 88 38.23 -9.46 -20.42
N ASN A 89 37.27 -10.38 -20.34
CA ASN A 89 36.86 -11.05 -19.10
C ASN A 89 37.47 -12.46 -18.96
N ASP A 90 38.37 -12.82 -19.88
CA ASP A 90 39.13 -14.06 -19.75
C ASP A 90 40.31 -13.84 -18.81
N SER A 91 40.37 -14.59 -17.72
CA SER A 91 41.49 -14.53 -16.77
C SER A 91 42.79 -15.16 -17.32
N THR A 92 42.74 -15.90 -18.43
CA THR A 92 43.89 -16.54 -19.06
C THR A 92 43.91 -16.35 -20.58
N PRO A 93 43.80 -15.10 -21.08
CA PRO A 93 43.69 -14.87 -22.51
C PRO A 93 44.95 -15.31 -23.23
N THR A 94 44.82 -15.70 -24.50
CA THR A 94 45.93 -16.17 -25.29
C THR A 94 46.47 -15.07 -26.18
N LEU A 95 47.78 -14.75 -26.02
CA LEU A 95 48.51 -13.92 -26.98
C LEU A 95 48.84 -14.75 -28.22
N GLU A 96 48.56 -14.23 -29.39
CA GLU A 96 48.96 -14.84 -30.67
C GLU A 96 49.75 -13.84 -31.52
N GLY A 97 50.59 -14.36 -32.40
CA GLY A 97 51.37 -13.50 -33.26
C GLY A 97 52.25 -14.24 -34.23
N TYR A 98 53.17 -13.47 -34.79
CA TYR A 98 54.12 -13.97 -35.78
C TYR A 98 55.56 -13.58 -35.43
N ALA A 99 56.47 -14.42 -35.76
CA ALA A 99 57.93 -14.22 -35.64
C ALA A 99 58.60 -15.01 -36.74
N GLU A 100 59.91 -14.99 -36.76
CA GLU A 100 60.67 -15.85 -37.68
C GLU A 100 60.38 -17.33 -37.40
N PRO A 101 60.25 -18.16 -38.46
CA PRO A 101 59.91 -19.57 -38.29
C PRO A 101 60.97 -20.30 -37.42
N ASN A 102 60.38 -21.02 -36.39
CA ASN A 102 61.17 -21.77 -35.40
C ASN A 102 62.07 -20.92 -34.47
N SER A 103 61.89 -19.58 -34.42
CA SER A 103 62.49 -18.74 -33.38
C SER A 103 61.88 -19.01 -32.03
N VAL A 104 62.60 -18.74 -30.96
CA VAL A 104 62.08 -18.83 -29.58
C VAL A 104 61.68 -17.44 -29.13
N ILE A 105 60.35 -17.26 -28.88
CA ILE A 105 59.80 -16.02 -28.44
C ILE A 105 59.76 -16.05 -26.92
N THR A 106 60.33 -15.03 -26.28
CA THR A 106 60.12 -14.79 -24.83
C THR A 106 59.10 -13.69 -24.63
N ILE A 107 58.09 -13.95 -23.81
CA ILE A 107 57.03 -13.03 -23.43
C ILE A 107 57.41 -12.33 -22.13
N TYR A 108 57.32 -11.01 -22.14
CA TYR A 108 57.63 -10.16 -20.98
C TYR A 108 56.39 -9.40 -20.54
N GLU A 109 56.14 -9.42 -19.25
CA GLU A 109 55.26 -8.48 -18.59
C GLU A 109 56.03 -7.22 -18.20
N ILE A 110 55.44 -6.06 -18.41
CA ILE A 110 56.02 -4.76 -18.07
C ILE A 110 55.40 -4.24 -16.78
N SER A 111 56.18 -4.10 -15.75
CA SER A 111 55.74 -3.53 -14.47
C SER A 111 55.34 -2.07 -14.63
N GLU A 112 54.17 -1.72 -14.22
CA GLU A 112 53.67 -0.33 -14.19
C GLU A 112 54.47 0.57 -13.26
N LEU A 113 55.02 0.02 -12.17
CA LEU A 113 55.70 0.79 -11.15
C LEU A 113 57.05 1.35 -11.62
N ASN A 114 57.79 0.60 -12.41
CA ASN A 114 59.19 0.95 -12.77
C ASN A 114 59.52 0.70 -14.23
N GLY A 115 58.59 0.17 -15.04
CA GLY A 115 58.83 -0.18 -16.44
C GLY A 115 59.72 -1.40 -16.63
N GLU A 116 60.02 -2.16 -15.57
CA GLU A 116 60.85 -3.37 -15.65
C GLU A 116 60.13 -4.46 -16.45
N LYS A 117 60.89 -5.16 -17.32
CA LYS A 117 60.38 -6.26 -18.12
C LYS A 117 60.75 -7.58 -17.47
N THR A 118 59.77 -8.31 -16.99
CA THR A 118 59.94 -9.64 -16.40
C THR A 118 59.52 -10.71 -17.38
N ALA A 119 60.36 -11.65 -17.69
CA ALA A 119 60.04 -12.78 -18.55
C ALA A 119 59.05 -13.71 -17.82
N ILE A 120 57.88 -13.95 -18.43
CA ILE A 120 56.81 -14.79 -17.88
C ILE A 120 56.73 -16.16 -18.57
N GLY A 121 57.31 -16.32 -19.73
CA GLY A 121 57.35 -17.59 -20.44
C GLY A 121 57.99 -17.51 -21.81
N THR A 122 58.11 -18.66 -22.44
CA THR A 122 58.67 -18.80 -23.80
C THR A 122 57.79 -19.72 -24.65
N VAL A 123 57.74 -19.44 -25.95
CA VAL A 123 57.09 -20.27 -26.96
C VAL A 123 57.94 -20.32 -28.21
N THR A 124 57.84 -21.39 -29.01
CA THR A 124 58.55 -21.49 -30.29
C THR A 124 57.55 -21.24 -31.42
N ALA A 125 57.91 -20.35 -32.35
CA ALA A 125 57.19 -20.15 -33.59
C ALA A 125 57.14 -21.42 -34.43
N ASP A 126 56.05 -21.69 -35.07
CA ASP A 126 55.91 -22.81 -35.99
C ASP A 126 56.69 -22.61 -37.28
N ASN A 127 56.61 -23.56 -38.21
CA ASN A 127 57.26 -23.50 -39.47
C ASN A 127 56.73 -22.39 -40.42
N HIS A 128 55.62 -21.72 -40.08
CA HIS A 128 55.06 -20.57 -40.78
C HIS A 128 55.29 -19.25 -40.03
N GLY A 129 55.91 -19.30 -38.86
CA GLY A 129 56.17 -18.16 -37.99
C GLY A 129 55.08 -17.89 -36.97
N GLY A 130 53.95 -18.63 -36.95
CA GLY A 130 52.88 -18.44 -36.00
C GLY A 130 53.24 -18.93 -34.60
N TRP A 131 52.83 -18.19 -33.59
CA TRP A 131 53.02 -18.57 -32.19
C TRP A 131 51.81 -18.23 -31.34
N LYS A 132 51.61 -18.96 -30.24
CA LYS A 132 50.53 -18.74 -29.25
C LYS A 132 51.09 -18.95 -27.85
N PHE A 133 50.66 -18.08 -26.93
CA PHE A 133 51.05 -18.17 -25.53
C PHE A 133 49.86 -17.82 -24.66
N GLU A 134 49.39 -18.78 -23.87
CA GLU A 134 48.35 -18.57 -22.85
C GLU A 134 48.96 -17.81 -21.67
N LEU A 135 48.39 -16.66 -21.31
CA LEU A 135 48.87 -15.86 -20.19
C LEU A 135 48.62 -16.59 -18.87
N PRO A 136 49.44 -16.37 -17.84
CA PRO A 136 49.13 -16.77 -16.49
C PRO A 136 47.78 -16.17 -16.04
N GLU A 137 47.15 -16.75 -15.03
CA GLU A 137 45.93 -16.23 -14.46
C GLU A 137 46.10 -14.76 -14.04
N LEU A 138 45.30 -13.89 -14.65
CA LEU A 138 45.28 -12.46 -14.41
C LEU A 138 44.24 -12.16 -13.31
N GLY A 139 44.50 -11.15 -12.50
CA GLY A 139 43.49 -10.48 -11.72
C GLY A 139 42.86 -9.35 -12.52
N ASP A 140 41.94 -8.66 -11.89
CA ASP A 140 41.33 -7.46 -12.44
C ASP A 140 42.38 -6.33 -12.56
N GLY A 141 42.54 -5.73 -13.73
CA GLY A 141 43.51 -4.67 -13.93
C GLY A 141 44.13 -4.56 -15.32
N GLU A 142 45.05 -3.61 -15.47
CA GLU A 142 45.79 -3.35 -16.69
C GLU A 142 47.15 -4.07 -16.67
N TYR A 143 47.44 -4.83 -17.73
CA TYR A 143 48.69 -5.55 -17.93
C TYR A 143 49.33 -5.15 -19.27
N LYS A 144 50.68 -5.03 -19.29
CA LYS A 144 51.41 -4.63 -20.48
C LYS A 144 52.38 -5.73 -20.87
N TYR A 145 52.29 -6.18 -22.11
CA TYR A 145 53.12 -7.24 -22.63
C TYR A 145 53.94 -6.77 -23.82
N THR A 146 55.16 -7.32 -23.93
CA THR A 146 56.03 -7.21 -25.10
C THR A 146 56.78 -8.53 -25.29
N THR A 147 57.24 -8.80 -26.47
CA THR A 147 57.92 -10.04 -26.80
C THR A 147 59.29 -9.77 -27.44
N ARG A 148 60.17 -10.76 -27.38
CA ARG A 148 61.47 -10.73 -28.00
C ARG A 148 61.77 -12.12 -28.52
N ALA A 149 62.29 -12.21 -29.74
CA ALA A 149 62.63 -13.49 -30.33
C ALA A 149 64.18 -13.77 -30.26
N GLN A 150 64.49 -15.05 -30.18
CA GLN A 150 65.78 -15.56 -30.46
C GLN A 150 65.65 -16.50 -31.65
N ASP A 151 66.41 -16.21 -32.74
CA ASP A 151 66.41 -17.02 -33.93
C ASP A 151 67.26 -18.31 -33.77
N LYS A 152 67.34 -19.11 -34.81
CA LYS A 152 68.18 -20.34 -34.82
C LYS A 152 69.66 -20.08 -34.78
N ALA A 153 70.13 -18.91 -35.24
CA ALA A 153 71.49 -18.52 -35.18
C ALA A 153 71.96 -18.03 -33.81
N GLY A 154 71.00 -17.71 -32.95
CA GLY A 154 71.19 -17.20 -31.58
C GLY A 154 71.06 -15.68 -31.46
N ASN A 155 70.71 -14.97 -32.57
CA ASN A 155 70.53 -13.53 -32.53
C ASN A 155 69.27 -13.23 -31.72
N ILE A 156 69.30 -12.09 -31.06
CA ILE A 156 68.19 -11.63 -30.22
C ILE A 156 67.61 -10.38 -30.87
N SER A 157 66.29 -10.39 -31.13
CA SER A 157 65.58 -9.28 -31.76
C SER A 157 65.39 -8.08 -30.83
N ASP A 158 64.98 -6.96 -31.39
CA ASP A 158 64.37 -5.90 -30.61
C ASP A 158 63.05 -6.37 -29.98
N PHE A 159 62.49 -5.59 -29.04
CA PHE A 159 61.15 -5.86 -28.47
C PHE A 159 60.07 -5.53 -29.48
N SER A 160 59.00 -6.30 -29.44
CA SER A 160 57.72 -5.98 -30.14
C SER A 160 57.12 -4.67 -29.66
N GLU A 161 56.13 -4.17 -30.40
CA GLU A 161 55.20 -3.17 -29.86
C GLU A 161 54.56 -3.70 -28.58
N VAL A 162 54.26 -2.77 -27.67
CA VAL A 162 53.59 -3.10 -26.42
C VAL A 162 52.09 -3.32 -26.69
N VAL A 163 51.59 -4.40 -26.19
CA VAL A 163 50.13 -4.67 -26.13
C VAL A 163 49.65 -4.50 -24.69
N VAL A 164 48.52 -3.84 -24.54
CA VAL A 164 47.86 -3.64 -23.25
C VAL A 164 46.67 -4.60 -23.16
N VAL A 165 46.62 -5.36 -22.10
CA VAL A 165 45.47 -6.24 -21.77
C VAL A 165 44.82 -5.68 -20.53
N ASN A 166 43.62 -5.16 -20.71
CA ASN A 166 42.75 -4.75 -19.61
C ASN A 166 41.87 -5.95 -19.25
N ALA A 167 42.22 -6.63 -18.18
CA ALA A 167 41.41 -7.71 -17.62
C ALA A 167 40.36 -7.08 -16.71
N ASP A 168 39.11 -7.26 -17.06
CA ASP A 168 37.95 -6.89 -16.26
C ASP A 168 37.14 -8.16 -16.00
N LEU A 169 37.23 -8.67 -14.79
CA LEU A 169 36.67 -9.96 -14.38
C LEU A 169 35.45 -9.76 -13.48
N ILE A 170 35.02 -8.52 -13.28
CA ILE A 170 33.97 -8.16 -12.32
C ILE A 170 32.70 -7.83 -13.07
N ALA A 171 31.72 -8.72 -12.98
CA ALA A 171 30.39 -8.46 -13.53
C ALA A 171 29.71 -7.28 -12.84
N PRO A 172 28.96 -6.46 -13.58
CA PRO A 172 28.12 -5.43 -12.98
C PRO A 172 27.14 -6.02 -11.95
N SER A 173 26.74 -5.22 -10.99
CA SER A 173 25.68 -5.60 -10.03
C SER A 173 24.37 -5.91 -10.75
N GLU A 174 23.59 -6.83 -10.18
CA GLU A 174 22.29 -7.19 -10.74
C GLU A 174 21.34 -5.99 -10.75
N PRO A 175 20.62 -5.74 -11.85
CA PRO A 175 19.58 -4.71 -11.89
C PRO A 175 18.38 -5.12 -11.05
N THR A 176 17.45 -4.18 -10.82
CA THR A 176 16.11 -4.46 -10.27
C THR A 176 15.06 -4.07 -11.28
N ILE A 177 13.89 -4.72 -11.21
CA ILE A 177 12.75 -4.41 -12.07
C ILE A 177 11.61 -3.91 -11.21
N THR A 178 11.06 -2.74 -11.55
CA THR A 178 9.95 -2.13 -10.82
C THR A 178 8.87 -1.71 -11.81
N PHE A 179 7.64 -2.19 -11.62
CA PHE A 179 6.47 -1.69 -12.34
C PHE A 179 5.97 -0.43 -11.64
N VAL A 180 6.06 0.71 -12.32
CA VAL A 180 5.86 2.03 -11.67
C VAL A 180 4.40 2.44 -11.55
N GLU A 181 3.52 1.76 -12.23
CA GLU A 181 2.08 2.02 -12.20
C GLU A 181 1.34 1.22 -11.13
N ASP A 182 1.92 0.14 -10.63
CA ASP A 182 1.47 -0.60 -9.44
C ASP A 182 1.75 0.23 -8.18
N VAL A 183 0.79 1.06 -7.79
CA VAL A 183 1.01 2.06 -6.73
C VAL A 183 -0.05 2.06 -5.62
N ASN A 184 -1.28 1.60 -5.91
CA ASN A 184 -2.37 1.72 -4.94
C ASN A 184 -3.49 0.68 -5.15
N PRO A 185 -3.45 -0.46 -4.49
CA PRO A 185 -2.38 -0.91 -3.59
C PRO A 185 -1.15 -1.38 -4.37
N LYS A 186 0.03 -1.27 -3.81
CA LYS A 186 1.24 -1.87 -4.39
C LYS A 186 1.28 -3.36 -4.04
N ASP A 187 0.62 -4.18 -4.84
CA ASP A 187 0.34 -5.58 -4.55
C ASP A 187 0.79 -6.57 -5.63
N GLY A 188 1.46 -6.07 -6.65
CA GLY A 188 1.90 -6.88 -7.80
C GLY A 188 0.81 -7.11 -8.83
N LYS A 189 -0.28 -6.34 -8.78
CA LYS A 189 -1.36 -6.39 -9.75
C LYS A 189 -1.58 -5.02 -10.37
N LEU A 190 -1.95 -5.00 -11.61
CA LEU A 190 -2.25 -3.78 -12.34
C LEU A 190 -3.76 -3.71 -12.58
N ASN A 191 -4.45 -2.86 -11.86
CA ASN A 191 -5.86 -2.61 -12.05
C ASN A 191 -6.12 -1.58 -13.16
N LYS A 192 -7.39 -1.40 -13.52
CA LYS A 192 -7.81 -0.47 -14.58
C LYS A 192 -7.38 0.98 -14.33
N ALA A 193 -7.47 1.45 -13.10
CA ALA A 193 -7.15 2.83 -12.75
C ALA A 193 -5.65 3.10 -12.86
N GLU A 194 -4.84 2.14 -12.45
CA GLU A 194 -3.38 2.19 -12.54
C GLU A 194 -2.92 2.13 -13.99
N ASN A 195 -3.43 1.14 -14.76
CA ASN A 195 -3.09 0.95 -16.17
C ASN A 195 -3.53 2.12 -17.07
N SER A 196 -4.50 2.92 -16.65
CA SER A 196 -5.00 4.06 -17.42
C SER A 196 -4.42 5.40 -17.00
N LYS A 197 -3.56 5.43 -15.99
CA LYS A 197 -3.11 6.65 -15.32
C LYS A 197 -2.31 7.57 -16.24
N ASP A 198 -1.52 7.02 -17.15
CA ASP A 198 -0.74 7.78 -18.13
C ASP A 198 -1.47 7.98 -19.47
N GLY A 199 -2.68 7.45 -19.60
CA GLY A 199 -3.50 7.50 -20.82
C GLY A 199 -3.25 6.35 -21.81
N ASP A 200 -2.37 5.39 -21.49
CA ASP A 200 -2.08 4.19 -22.28
C ASP A 200 -2.58 2.92 -21.56
N SER A 201 -3.74 2.44 -21.94
CA SER A 201 -4.32 1.21 -21.36
C SER A 201 -3.80 -0.09 -22.01
N THR A 202 -2.87 -0.01 -22.96
CA THR A 202 -2.34 -1.16 -23.69
C THR A 202 -0.97 -1.61 -23.21
N SER A 203 -0.32 -0.81 -22.43
CA SER A 203 1.00 -1.09 -21.84
C SER A 203 1.13 -0.48 -20.45
N THR A 204 2.00 -1.06 -19.66
CA THR A 204 2.48 -0.47 -18.39
C THR A 204 3.96 -0.12 -18.52
N LYS A 205 4.47 0.66 -17.59
CA LYS A 205 5.87 1.05 -17.53
C LYS A 205 6.61 0.22 -16.49
N ALA A 206 7.74 -0.33 -16.91
CA ALA A 206 8.70 -0.92 -15.97
C ALA A 206 10.01 -0.13 -16.00
N GLN A 207 10.64 0.01 -14.87
CA GLN A 207 11.97 0.57 -14.72
C GLN A 207 12.94 -0.54 -14.40
N ILE A 208 13.98 -0.66 -15.22
CA ILE A 208 15.15 -1.51 -15.00
C ILE A 208 16.22 -0.60 -14.39
N SER A 209 16.62 -0.88 -13.15
CA SER A 209 17.63 -0.04 -12.49
C SER A 209 18.99 -0.16 -13.17
N VAL A 210 19.75 0.94 -13.17
CA VAL A 210 21.14 1.00 -13.57
C VAL A 210 21.97 1.12 -12.29
N PRO A 211 22.63 0.04 -11.84
CA PRO A 211 23.49 0.06 -10.66
C PRO A 211 24.62 1.07 -10.80
N GLY A 212 25.16 1.54 -9.67
CA GLY A 212 26.20 2.58 -9.67
C GLY A 212 27.57 2.13 -10.25
N ASP A 213 27.80 0.83 -10.35
CA ASP A 213 28.96 0.17 -10.95
C ASP A 213 28.78 -0.17 -12.44
N ALA A 214 27.56 -0.04 -12.98
CA ALA A 214 27.36 -0.13 -14.42
C ALA A 214 27.88 1.13 -15.13
N GLU A 215 28.52 0.94 -16.25
CA GLU A 215 29.21 2.00 -16.99
C GLU A 215 28.45 2.42 -18.26
N GLU A 216 28.89 3.54 -18.86
CA GLU A 216 28.39 3.97 -20.16
C GLU A 216 28.91 2.98 -21.22
N ASN A 217 28.00 2.59 -22.13
CA ASN A 217 28.15 1.55 -23.16
C ASN A 217 28.02 0.10 -22.70
N ASP A 218 27.82 -0.18 -21.41
CA ASP A 218 27.32 -1.49 -21.00
C ASP A 218 25.95 -1.74 -21.60
N VAL A 219 25.57 -3.00 -21.74
CA VAL A 219 24.34 -3.37 -22.42
C VAL A 219 23.38 -4.09 -21.48
N ILE A 220 22.20 -3.51 -21.33
CA ILE A 220 21.10 -4.22 -20.70
C ILE A 220 20.49 -5.18 -21.73
N HIS A 221 20.55 -6.47 -21.47
CA HIS A 221 19.80 -7.50 -22.16
C HIS A 221 18.53 -7.76 -21.37
N TYR A 222 17.38 -7.58 -21.98
CA TYR A 222 16.10 -7.78 -21.29
C TYR A 222 15.07 -8.45 -22.21
N THR A 223 14.12 -9.12 -21.59
CA THR A 223 12.95 -9.63 -22.31
C THR A 223 11.71 -8.90 -21.85
N VAL A 224 10.75 -8.74 -22.74
CA VAL A 224 9.41 -8.26 -22.44
C VAL A 224 8.42 -9.32 -22.95
N ASN A 225 7.74 -9.98 -22.03
CA ASN A 225 6.83 -11.09 -22.35
C ASN A 225 7.49 -12.18 -23.23
N GLY A 226 8.81 -12.40 -23.00
CA GLY A 226 9.63 -13.37 -23.73
C GLY A 226 10.23 -12.86 -25.04
N GLU A 227 9.97 -11.62 -25.46
CA GLU A 227 10.63 -10.98 -26.60
C GLU A 227 11.95 -10.34 -26.15
N GLU A 228 13.06 -10.78 -26.76
CA GLU A 228 14.41 -10.29 -26.44
C GLU A 228 14.65 -8.88 -26.99
N LYS A 229 15.28 -8.03 -26.19
CA LYS A 229 15.66 -6.65 -26.50
C LYS A 229 16.96 -6.30 -25.80
N THR A 230 17.60 -5.27 -26.32
CA THR A 230 18.82 -4.71 -25.71
C THR A 230 18.70 -3.19 -25.59
N HIS A 231 19.39 -2.64 -24.60
CA HIS A 231 19.55 -1.20 -24.43
C HIS A 231 20.97 -0.90 -23.99
N THR A 232 21.67 -0.06 -24.76
CA THR A 232 23.01 0.40 -24.37
C THR A 232 22.89 1.51 -23.34
N ILE A 233 23.52 1.35 -22.20
CA ILE A 233 23.48 2.30 -21.09
C ILE A 233 24.15 3.60 -21.51
N THR A 234 23.42 4.69 -21.37
CA THR A 234 23.89 6.05 -21.67
C THR A 234 24.25 6.81 -20.38
N TYR A 235 24.97 7.92 -20.52
CA TYR A 235 25.20 8.84 -19.41
C TYR A 235 23.89 9.26 -18.70
N ASN A 236 22.82 9.50 -19.46
CA ASN A 236 21.53 9.89 -18.86
C ASN A 236 20.93 8.76 -18.04
N ASP A 237 21.01 7.50 -18.48
CA ASP A 237 20.50 6.34 -17.76
C ASP A 237 21.22 6.16 -16.40
N ARG A 238 22.53 6.41 -16.38
CA ARG A 238 23.33 6.40 -15.15
C ARG A 238 22.94 7.53 -14.20
N VAL A 239 22.65 8.73 -14.70
CA VAL A 239 22.21 9.88 -13.89
C VAL A 239 20.82 9.66 -13.34
N THR A 240 19.90 9.11 -14.13
CA THR A 240 18.52 8.79 -13.69
C THR A 240 18.49 7.56 -12.80
N GLY A 241 19.44 6.66 -12.94
CA GLY A 241 19.54 5.40 -12.20
C GLY A 241 18.63 4.29 -12.72
N TYR A 242 17.98 4.48 -13.86
CA TYR A 242 17.12 3.46 -14.48
C TYR A 242 16.90 3.71 -15.98
N VAL A 243 16.49 2.65 -16.66
CA VAL A 243 15.94 2.68 -18.02
C VAL A 243 14.44 2.37 -17.92
N GLU A 244 13.58 3.25 -18.46
CA GLU A 244 12.15 3.01 -18.52
C GLU A 244 11.77 2.29 -19.81
N ILE A 245 11.03 1.20 -19.69
CA ILE A 245 10.57 0.39 -20.81
C ILE A 245 9.04 0.27 -20.80
N LYS A 246 8.44 0.12 -21.97
CA LYS A 246 7.02 -0.20 -22.13
C LYS A 246 6.82 -1.71 -22.15
N VAL A 247 5.91 -2.19 -21.32
CA VAL A 247 5.52 -3.60 -21.21
C VAL A 247 4.07 -3.75 -21.65
N PRO A 248 3.79 -4.38 -22.80
CA PRO A 248 2.43 -4.65 -23.24
C PRO A 248 1.66 -5.47 -22.21
N VAL A 249 0.40 -5.10 -21.99
CA VAL A 249 -0.48 -5.76 -21.02
C VAL A 249 -1.70 -6.35 -21.70
N VAL A 250 -2.17 -7.47 -21.16
CA VAL A 250 -3.39 -8.14 -21.59
C VAL A 250 -4.16 -8.54 -20.35
N ASP A 251 -5.41 -8.11 -20.27
CA ASP A 251 -6.29 -8.43 -19.15
C ASP A 251 -6.35 -9.94 -18.86
N GLY A 252 -6.27 -10.32 -17.60
CA GLY A 252 -6.25 -11.70 -17.14
C GLY A 252 -4.93 -12.44 -17.38
N LYS A 253 -3.85 -11.75 -17.82
CA LYS A 253 -2.53 -12.37 -18.04
C LYS A 253 -1.44 -11.59 -17.32
N ALA A 254 -0.50 -12.32 -16.73
CA ALA A 254 0.70 -11.70 -16.20
C ALA A 254 1.59 -11.17 -17.34
N SER A 255 2.17 -10.00 -17.12
CA SER A 255 3.24 -9.46 -17.95
C SER A 255 4.57 -9.60 -17.21
N SER A 256 5.62 -9.98 -17.93
CA SER A 256 6.92 -10.29 -17.35
C SER A 256 8.06 -9.58 -18.06
N VAL A 257 9.08 -9.27 -17.28
CA VAL A 257 10.34 -8.70 -17.74
C VAL A 257 11.48 -9.49 -17.09
N THR A 258 12.50 -9.86 -17.87
CA THR A 258 13.79 -10.29 -17.32
C THR A 258 14.85 -9.29 -17.72
N ALA A 259 15.91 -9.15 -16.95
CA ALA A 259 17.00 -8.25 -17.29
C ALA A 259 18.32 -8.70 -16.67
N LYS A 260 19.41 -8.52 -17.43
CA LYS A 260 20.79 -8.58 -16.96
C LYS A 260 21.61 -7.49 -17.64
N ILE A 261 22.70 -7.10 -17.04
CA ILE A 261 23.64 -6.14 -17.60
C ILE A 261 24.89 -6.90 -18.03
N VAL A 262 25.39 -6.59 -19.20
CA VAL A 262 26.65 -7.11 -19.72
C VAL A 262 27.56 -5.91 -19.93
N ASP A 263 28.74 -5.93 -19.33
CA ASP A 263 29.73 -4.87 -19.50
C ASP A 263 30.46 -4.97 -20.84
N GLN A 264 31.38 -4.04 -21.06
CA GLN A 264 32.15 -3.98 -22.30
C GLN A 264 33.21 -5.11 -22.40
N ALA A 265 33.61 -5.72 -21.29
CA ALA A 265 34.49 -6.87 -21.26
C ALA A 265 33.75 -8.20 -21.51
N GLY A 266 32.43 -8.19 -21.37
CA GLY A 266 31.58 -9.37 -21.58
C GLY A 266 31.08 -10.01 -20.30
N ASN A 267 31.44 -9.49 -19.10
CA ASN A 267 30.89 -10.03 -17.85
C ASN A 267 29.40 -9.74 -17.74
N ALA A 268 28.66 -10.76 -17.42
CA ALA A 268 27.22 -10.63 -17.28
C ALA A 268 26.81 -10.63 -15.81
N SER A 269 25.98 -9.65 -15.41
CA SER A 269 25.32 -9.70 -14.12
C SER A 269 24.41 -10.92 -14.04
N LYS A 270 23.98 -11.23 -12.83
CA LYS A 270 22.89 -12.19 -12.64
C LYS A 270 21.61 -11.66 -13.28
N GLU A 271 20.88 -12.54 -13.95
CA GLU A 271 19.57 -12.21 -14.52
C GLU A 271 18.53 -12.11 -13.41
N VAL A 272 17.73 -11.06 -13.46
CA VAL A 272 16.58 -10.82 -12.57
C VAL A 272 15.29 -10.91 -13.36
N SER A 273 14.20 -11.21 -12.68
CA SER A 273 12.87 -11.23 -13.27
C SER A 273 11.88 -10.44 -12.43
N GLY A 274 10.97 -9.76 -13.10
CA GLY A 274 9.81 -9.09 -12.51
C GLY A 274 8.56 -9.48 -13.27
N SER A 275 7.44 -9.57 -12.57
CA SER A 275 6.14 -9.81 -13.20
C SER A 275 5.07 -9.00 -12.51
N ILE A 276 4.02 -8.67 -13.26
CA ILE A 276 2.83 -8.01 -12.77
C ILE A 276 1.60 -8.73 -13.33
N ASP A 277 0.68 -9.09 -12.48
CA ASP A 277 -0.61 -9.63 -12.89
C ASP A 277 -1.50 -8.48 -13.39
N VAL A 278 -2.17 -8.67 -14.50
CA VAL A 278 -3.04 -7.65 -15.09
C VAL A 278 -4.49 -8.07 -14.93
N ASP A 279 -5.24 -7.27 -14.19
CA ASP A 279 -6.68 -7.42 -14.03
C ASP A 279 -7.33 -6.03 -14.10
N THR A 280 -7.88 -5.72 -15.28
CA THR A 280 -8.52 -4.43 -15.56
C THR A 280 -10.04 -4.55 -15.64
N THR A 281 -10.56 -5.74 -15.39
CA THR A 281 -12.00 -6.01 -15.41
C THR A 281 -12.62 -5.70 -14.06
N ALA A 282 -13.47 -4.67 -14.04
CA ALA A 282 -14.17 -4.32 -12.81
C ALA A 282 -15.21 -5.42 -12.44
N PRO A 283 -15.33 -5.75 -11.16
CA PRO A 283 -16.28 -6.76 -10.69
C PRO A 283 -17.72 -6.31 -10.93
N ASN A 284 -18.65 -7.25 -10.98
CA ASN A 284 -20.06 -6.93 -11.13
C ASN A 284 -20.70 -6.65 -9.77
N VAL A 285 -21.62 -5.68 -9.72
CA VAL A 285 -22.48 -5.46 -8.54
C VAL A 285 -23.80 -4.87 -8.97
N LYS A 286 -24.89 -5.32 -8.31
CA LYS A 286 -26.25 -4.78 -8.49
C LYS A 286 -26.98 -4.83 -7.17
N ILE A 287 -27.80 -3.82 -6.92
CA ILE A 287 -28.86 -3.84 -5.91
C ILE A 287 -30.14 -4.25 -6.65
N THR A 288 -30.78 -5.33 -6.24
CA THR A 288 -31.99 -5.86 -6.90
C THR A 288 -33.26 -5.51 -6.17
N GLU A 289 -33.19 -5.48 -4.82
CA GLU A 289 -34.35 -5.25 -3.97
C GLU A 289 -33.94 -4.55 -2.67
N ILE A 290 -34.81 -3.70 -2.15
CA ILE A 290 -34.79 -3.18 -0.79
C ILE A 290 -36.12 -3.57 -0.14
N ILE A 291 -36.10 -4.44 0.86
CA ILE A 291 -37.29 -5.07 1.41
C ILE A 291 -37.59 -4.48 2.77
N ASP A 292 -38.77 -3.94 2.90
CA ASP A 292 -39.37 -3.52 4.17
C ASP A 292 -39.68 -4.75 5.02
N ASN A 293 -39.11 -4.84 6.22
CA ASN A 293 -39.33 -5.91 7.20
C ASN A 293 -40.32 -5.54 8.29
N VAL A 294 -40.82 -4.30 8.32
CA VAL A 294 -41.75 -3.80 9.31
C VAL A 294 -43.18 -3.96 8.79
N GLU A 295 -44.06 -4.52 9.64
CA GLU A 295 -45.47 -4.64 9.29
C GLU A 295 -46.16 -3.27 9.36
N GLY A 296 -46.91 -2.93 8.33
CA GLY A 296 -47.73 -1.71 8.29
C GLY A 296 -47.69 -1.03 6.92
N GLY A 297 -48.39 0.06 6.78
CA GLY A 297 -48.35 0.94 5.60
C GLY A 297 -48.96 0.37 4.31
N VAL A 298 -48.88 1.19 3.29
CA VAL A 298 -49.32 0.85 1.92
C VAL A 298 -48.20 0.26 1.06
N TYR A 299 -46.95 0.52 1.45
CA TYR A 299 -45.78 -0.03 0.79
C TYR A 299 -45.37 -1.35 1.43
N LYS A 300 -45.24 -2.41 0.65
CA LYS A 300 -44.87 -3.74 1.14
C LYS A 300 -43.92 -4.40 0.14
N GLY A 301 -42.95 -5.16 0.66
CA GLY A 301 -41.98 -5.86 -0.14
C GLY A 301 -40.86 -4.95 -0.63
N ASN A 302 -40.60 -4.89 -1.93
CA ASN A 302 -39.54 -4.05 -2.47
C ASN A 302 -39.89 -2.56 -2.45
N VAL A 303 -39.21 -1.80 -1.61
CA VAL A 303 -39.41 -0.35 -1.38
C VAL A 303 -38.33 0.52 -2.05
N ALA A 304 -37.54 -0.04 -2.96
CA ALA A 304 -36.57 0.73 -3.73
C ALA A 304 -37.27 1.87 -4.52
N GLY A 305 -36.83 3.10 -4.29
CA GLY A 305 -37.41 4.30 -4.89
C GLY A 305 -38.74 4.77 -4.26
N THR A 306 -39.11 4.24 -3.09
CA THR A 306 -40.32 4.61 -2.34
C THR A 306 -39.97 4.93 -0.89
N ASN A 307 -41.01 5.10 -0.05
CA ASN A 307 -40.91 5.39 1.37
C ASN A 307 -41.11 4.13 2.19
N THR A 308 -40.49 4.05 3.36
CA THR A 308 -40.58 2.93 4.29
C THR A 308 -40.49 3.42 5.75
N ASN A 309 -41.13 2.71 6.67
CA ASN A 309 -40.92 2.90 8.11
C ASN A 309 -39.84 1.94 8.67
N ASP A 310 -39.21 1.17 7.81
CA ASP A 310 -38.11 0.31 8.20
C ASP A 310 -36.77 1.05 8.08
N ASN A 311 -36.12 1.35 9.18
CA ASN A 311 -34.83 1.98 9.22
C ASN A 311 -33.65 0.99 9.11
N LYS A 312 -33.95 -0.30 8.92
CA LYS A 312 -33.00 -1.38 8.65
C LYS A 312 -33.57 -2.36 7.63
N PRO A 313 -34.00 -1.90 6.46
CA PRO A 313 -34.56 -2.78 5.44
C PRO A 313 -33.55 -3.84 5.00
N THR A 314 -34.03 -5.01 4.62
CA THR A 314 -33.18 -6.01 3.99
C THR A 314 -32.83 -5.58 2.56
N ILE A 315 -31.54 -5.42 2.26
CA ILE A 315 -31.09 -5.05 0.91
C ILE A 315 -30.52 -6.30 0.24
N LYS A 316 -30.97 -6.60 -0.98
CA LYS A 316 -30.53 -7.74 -1.76
C LYS A 316 -29.90 -7.30 -3.07
N GLY A 317 -29.00 -8.12 -3.54
CA GLY A 317 -28.36 -7.87 -4.80
C GLY A 317 -27.55 -9.04 -5.34
N THR A 318 -26.82 -8.76 -6.39
CA THR A 318 -25.88 -9.71 -6.99
C THR A 318 -24.50 -9.07 -7.12
N ALA A 319 -23.47 -9.88 -7.00
CA ALA A 319 -22.07 -9.54 -7.23
C ALA A 319 -21.34 -10.76 -7.79
N ASP A 320 -20.08 -10.64 -8.08
CA ASP A 320 -19.29 -11.81 -8.41
C ASP A 320 -19.17 -12.73 -7.16
N ALA A 321 -19.13 -14.02 -7.40
CA ALA A 321 -19.18 -15.03 -6.34
C ALA A 321 -18.07 -14.85 -5.30
N ASN A 322 -18.43 -14.95 -4.02
CA ASN A 322 -17.54 -14.81 -2.86
C ASN A 322 -16.90 -13.41 -2.68
N GLN A 323 -17.33 -12.40 -3.42
CA GLN A 323 -16.86 -11.03 -3.25
C GLN A 323 -17.49 -10.35 -2.03
N GLU A 324 -16.70 -9.52 -1.35
CA GLU A 324 -17.21 -8.65 -0.29
C GLU A 324 -17.93 -7.45 -0.92
N VAL A 325 -19.14 -7.20 -0.51
CA VAL A 325 -19.97 -6.05 -0.87
C VAL A 325 -20.01 -5.10 0.30
N VAL A 326 -19.51 -3.89 0.12
CA VAL A 326 -19.58 -2.83 1.14
C VAL A 326 -20.74 -1.91 0.82
N LEU A 327 -21.62 -1.71 1.79
CA LEU A 327 -22.79 -0.85 1.63
C LEU A 327 -22.58 0.50 2.30
N TYR A 328 -23.04 1.53 1.62
CA TYR A 328 -23.01 2.91 2.09
C TYR A 328 -24.40 3.56 2.01
N ASP A 329 -24.70 4.42 2.96
CA ASP A 329 -25.78 5.40 2.90
C ASP A 329 -25.18 6.80 2.79
N ASN A 330 -25.48 7.52 1.71
CA ASN A 330 -24.97 8.87 1.48
C ASN A 330 -23.46 8.99 1.74
N ASN A 331 -22.69 8.01 1.29
CA ASN A 331 -21.23 7.82 1.47
C ASN A 331 -20.75 7.45 2.90
N LYS A 332 -21.64 7.21 3.86
CA LYS A 332 -21.31 6.64 5.17
C LYS A 332 -21.44 5.12 5.10
N GLU A 333 -20.42 4.38 5.50
CA GLU A 333 -20.45 2.92 5.50
C GLU A 333 -21.51 2.38 6.47
N MET A 334 -22.43 1.58 5.94
CA MET A 334 -23.51 0.92 6.69
C MET A 334 -23.08 -0.44 7.25
N GLY A 335 -22.26 -1.17 6.47
CA GLY A 335 -21.80 -2.51 6.81
C GLY A 335 -21.29 -3.25 5.58
N ARG A 336 -21.06 -4.55 5.74
CA ARG A 336 -20.48 -5.44 4.74
C ARG A 336 -21.19 -6.76 4.70
N VAL A 337 -21.23 -7.38 3.53
CA VAL A 337 -21.77 -8.71 3.31
C VAL A 337 -20.95 -9.41 2.24
N THR A 338 -20.91 -10.74 2.24
CA THR A 338 -20.24 -11.50 1.19
C THR A 338 -21.27 -12.15 0.28
N ALA A 339 -21.07 -12.01 -1.03
CA ALA A 339 -21.87 -12.74 -2.01
C ALA A 339 -21.64 -14.26 -1.89
N ASP A 340 -22.68 -15.04 -2.05
CA ASP A 340 -22.59 -16.50 -2.01
C ASP A 340 -21.91 -17.07 -3.29
N LYS A 341 -21.79 -18.40 -3.36
CA LYS A 341 -21.22 -19.09 -4.51
C LYS A 341 -21.96 -18.87 -5.84
N ASP A 342 -23.21 -18.45 -5.79
CA ASP A 342 -24.07 -18.18 -6.94
C ASP A 342 -24.12 -16.65 -7.24
N GLY A 343 -23.36 -15.85 -6.49
CA GLY A 343 -23.23 -14.41 -6.64
C GLY A 343 -24.34 -13.60 -5.97
N ASN A 344 -25.22 -14.19 -5.16
CA ASN A 344 -26.27 -13.47 -4.46
C ASN A 344 -25.77 -12.96 -3.12
N TRP A 345 -26.20 -11.77 -2.73
CA TRP A 345 -25.93 -11.22 -1.41
C TRP A 345 -27.18 -10.64 -0.78
N GLU A 346 -27.23 -10.68 0.55
CA GLU A 346 -28.33 -10.19 1.35
C GLU A 346 -27.78 -9.47 2.60
N PHE A 347 -28.03 -8.17 2.70
CA PHE A 347 -27.67 -7.34 3.82
C PHE A 347 -28.89 -7.19 4.75
N LYS A 348 -28.82 -7.82 5.92
CA LYS A 348 -29.92 -7.98 6.86
C LYS A 348 -29.92 -6.89 7.93
N PRO A 349 -31.03 -6.72 8.67
CA PRO A 349 -31.11 -5.79 9.81
C PRO A 349 -29.98 -5.95 10.85
N SER A 350 -29.43 -7.17 11.00
CA SER A 350 -28.28 -7.45 11.88
C SER A 350 -26.94 -6.90 11.39
N ASP A 351 -26.80 -6.61 10.11
CA ASP A 351 -25.55 -6.27 9.45
C ASP A 351 -25.30 -4.75 9.47
N TYR A 352 -26.33 -3.98 9.81
CA TYR A 352 -26.23 -2.53 9.94
C TYR A 352 -25.39 -2.13 11.15
N LYS A 353 -24.39 -1.30 10.94
CA LYS A 353 -23.65 -0.64 12.03
C LYS A 353 -24.54 0.31 12.84
N GLU A 354 -25.38 1.06 12.13
CA GLU A 354 -26.36 1.98 12.70
C GLU A 354 -27.62 1.96 11.83
N PRO A 355 -28.82 2.22 12.37
CA PRO A 355 -30.01 2.40 11.58
C PRO A 355 -29.87 3.56 10.60
N LEU A 356 -30.61 3.51 9.50
CA LEU A 356 -30.82 4.67 8.64
C LEU A 356 -31.51 5.77 9.43
N ALA A 357 -31.08 7.00 9.25
CA ALA A 357 -31.69 8.13 9.95
C ALA A 357 -33.06 8.45 9.36
N ASP A 358 -33.95 8.93 10.20
CA ASP A 358 -35.19 9.54 9.72
C ASP A 358 -34.88 10.92 9.12
N LEU A 359 -34.95 10.99 7.80
CA LEU A 359 -34.63 12.20 7.03
C LEU A 359 -35.89 12.67 6.29
N VAL A 360 -36.83 13.27 7.01
CA VAL A 360 -38.09 13.77 6.42
C VAL A 360 -37.82 14.59 5.15
N GLY A 361 -38.37 14.13 4.03
CA GLY A 361 -38.24 14.78 2.73
C GLY A 361 -36.84 14.70 2.12
N ARG A 362 -35.96 13.77 2.59
CA ARG A 362 -34.62 13.51 2.01
C ARG A 362 -34.46 12.03 1.73
N VAL A 363 -33.80 11.76 0.63
CA VAL A 363 -33.59 10.40 0.12
C VAL A 363 -32.28 9.84 0.66
N HIS A 364 -32.31 8.61 1.16
CA HIS A 364 -31.14 7.79 1.35
C HIS A 364 -30.66 7.25 0.01
N VAL A 365 -29.44 7.51 -0.35
CA VAL A 365 -28.80 6.92 -1.52
C VAL A 365 -27.95 5.75 -1.03
N ILE A 366 -28.52 4.55 -1.18
CA ILE A 366 -27.84 3.30 -0.85
C ILE A 366 -26.90 2.95 -1.99
N LYS A 367 -25.62 2.80 -1.68
CA LYS A 367 -24.59 2.43 -2.63
C LYS A 367 -23.93 1.12 -2.19
N ALA A 368 -23.92 0.12 -3.06
CA ALA A 368 -23.15 -1.11 -2.90
C ALA A 368 -21.87 -0.99 -3.73
N VAL A 369 -20.74 -1.26 -3.11
CA VAL A 369 -19.41 -1.20 -3.73
C VAL A 369 -18.74 -2.55 -3.58
N VAL A 370 -18.17 -3.04 -4.66
CA VAL A 370 -17.34 -4.24 -4.68
C VAL A 370 -15.97 -3.86 -5.20
N THR A 371 -14.95 -4.40 -4.56
CA THR A 371 -13.55 -4.24 -4.98
C THR A 371 -12.95 -5.62 -5.14
N ASP A 372 -12.41 -5.92 -6.32
CA ASP A 372 -11.73 -7.19 -6.56
C ASP A 372 -10.32 -7.22 -5.93
N ALA A 373 -9.64 -8.34 -6.12
CA ALA A 373 -8.29 -8.55 -5.57
C ALA A 373 -7.21 -7.71 -6.26
N ALA A 374 -7.50 -7.10 -7.39
CA ALA A 374 -6.60 -6.18 -8.09
C ALA A 374 -6.89 -4.71 -7.74
N GLY A 375 -7.98 -4.43 -7.03
CA GLY A 375 -8.38 -3.08 -6.66
C GLY A 375 -9.34 -2.40 -7.65
N ASN A 376 -9.84 -3.12 -8.70
CA ASN A 376 -10.91 -2.56 -9.52
C ASN A 376 -12.20 -2.50 -8.73
N THR A 377 -12.92 -1.42 -8.90
CA THR A 377 -14.15 -1.18 -8.15
C THR A 377 -15.34 -1.04 -9.07
N SER A 378 -16.47 -1.52 -8.62
CA SER A 378 -17.79 -1.24 -9.21
C SER A 378 -18.76 -0.78 -8.15
N GLU A 379 -19.73 0.02 -8.55
CA GLU A 379 -20.79 0.48 -7.67
C GLU A 379 -22.17 0.33 -8.31
N ALA A 380 -23.15 0.05 -7.45
CA ALA A 380 -24.55 0.10 -7.79
C ALA A 380 -25.27 0.96 -6.77
N THR A 381 -26.25 1.73 -7.21
CA THR A 381 -27.01 2.62 -6.33
C THR A 381 -28.50 2.33 -6.39
N SER A 382 -29.16 2.52 -5.25
CA SER A 382 -30.61 2.56 -5.14
C SER A 382 -30.98 3.63 -4.13
N ALA A 383 -32.24 4.00 -4.08
CA ALA A 383 -32.69 5.07 -3.19
C ALA A 383 -33.96 4.67 -2.45
N LEU A 384 -34.12 5.20 -1.24
CA LEU A 384 -35.37 5.12 -0.48
C LEU A 384 -35.47 6.33 0.45
N GLU A 385 -36.69 6.61 0.92
CA GLU A 385 -36.93 7.57 1.97
C GLU A 385 -37.39 6.80 3.23
N VAL A 386 -36.76 7.10 4.37
CA VAL A 386 -37.08 6.48 5.66
C VAL A 386 -37.84 7.49 6.48
N ASP A 387 -39.02 7.10 6.89
CA ASP A 387 -39.89 7.82 7.81
C ASP A 387 -40.30 6.88 8.94
N THR A 388 -39.74 7.07 10.11
CA THR A 388 -39.98 6.23 11.31
C THR A 388 -40.79 6.94 12.36
N THR A 389 -41.24 8.16 12.07
CA THR A 389 -41.87 9.02 13.06
C THR A 389 -43.24 9.51 12.62
N ILE A 390 -44.14 9.52 13.53
CA ILE A 390 -45.46 10.11 13.34
C ILE A 390 -45.88 10.86 14.62
N GLY A 391 -46.34 12.07 14.46
CA GLY A 391 -46.85 12.88 15.56
C GLY A 391 -48.12 12.29 16.17
N ALA A 392 -48.18 12.29 17.48
CA ALA A 392 -49.40 11.90 18.17
C ALA A 392 -50.41 13.05 18.18
N PRO A 393 -51.72 12.76 18.08
CA PRO A 393 -52.71 13.79 18.28
C PRO A 393 -52.66 14.27 19.74
N LYS A 394 -52.99 15.51 19.98
CA LYS A 394 -53.16 16.03 21.33
C LYS A 394 -54.62 15.90 21.69
N VAL A 395 -54.91 15.30 22.82
CA VAL A 395 -56.28 15.15 23.30
C VAL A 395 -56.41 15.92 24.62
N SER A 396 -57.34 16.81 24.69
CA SER A 396 -57.59 17.63 25.89
C SER A 396 -59.08 17.71 26.23
N ILE A 397 -59.36 17.85 27.51
CA ILE A 397 -60.72 18.13 27.98
C ILE A 397 -60.88 19.63 27.92
N LYS A 398 -61.98 20.09 27.29
CA LYS A 398 -62.21 21.51 27.07
C LYS A 398 -62.60 22.24 28.38
N GLU A 399 -63.24 21.55 29.29
CA GLU A 399 -63.62 22.09 30.60
C GLU A 399 -62.40 22.13 31.57
N ASP A 400 -61.37 21.35 31.35
CA ASP A 400 -60.11 21.39 32.08
C ASP A 400 -59.25 22.48 31.44
N ALA A 401 -59.52 23.73 31.77
CA ALA A 401 -58.94 24.89 31.09
C ALA A 401 -57.48 25.10 31.38
N ASP A 402 -56.97 24.66 32.50
CA ASP A 402 -55.55 24.68 32.87
C ASP A 402 -54.80 23.38 32.54
N HIS A 403 -55.54 22.40 31.97
CA HIS A 403 -55.05 21.09 31.55
C HIS A 403 -54.31 20.30 32.62
N ASN A 404 -54.75 20.45 33.85
CA ASN A 404 -54.18 19.76 35.00
C ASN A 404 -54.75 18.35 35.25
N GLY A 405 -55.71 17.93 34.46
CA GLY A 405 -56.40 16.63 34.59
C GLY A 405 -57.38 16.60 35.75
N VAL A 406 -57.75 17.77 36.28
CA VAL A 406 -58.68 17.91 37.39
C VAL A 406 -59.60 19.05 37.06
N LEU A 407 -60.87 18.76 37.06
CA LEU A 407 -61.85 19.84 37.05
C LEU A 407 -61.93 20.46 38.44
N SER A 408 -61.37 21.64 38.59
CA SER A 408 -61.53 22.46 39.77
C SER A 408 -63.00 22.79 39.98
N VAL A 409 -63.32 23.23 41.16
CA VAL A 409 -64.68 23.64 41.46
C VAL A 409 -65.21 24.75 40.51
N GLU A 410 -64.34 25.62 40.05
CA GLU A 410 -64.68 26.68 39.08
C GLU A 410 -64.89 26.12 37.67
N GLU A 411 -64.05 25.21 37.22
CA GLU A 411 -64.15 24.57 35.91
C GLU A 411 -65.36 23.66 35.80
N ALA A 412 -65.61 22.88 36.82
CA ALA A 412 -66.80 22.01 36.90
C ALA A 412 -68.15 22.78 36.89
N LYS A 413 -68.17 24.05 37.29
CA LYS A 413 -69.36 24.91 37.17
C LYS A 413 -69.76 25.18 35.72
N ASN A 414 -68.84 25.02 34.75
CA ASN A 414 -69.09 25.23 33.34
C ASN A 414 -69.70 24.02 32.62
N LEU A 415 -69.85 22.87 33.30
CA LEU A 415 -70.46 21.69 32.74
C LEU A 415 -72.00 21.94 32.53
N LYS A 416 -72.39 21.98 31.26
CA LYS A 416 -73.82 22.05 30.89
C LYS A 416 -74.38 20.65 30.74
N ASP A 417 -75.51 20.36 31.43
CA ASP A 417 -76.19 19.08 31.33
C ASP A 417 -75.35 17.85 31.64
N SER A 418 -74.32 18.00 32.49
CA SER A 418 -73.32 16.97 32.79
C SER A 418 -72.56 16.47 31.52
N LYS A 419 -72.46 17.28 30.48
CA LYS A 419 -71.72 16.97 29.30
C LYS A 419 -70.30 17.46 29.47
N ILE A 420 -69.36 16.59 29.08
CA ILE A 420 -67.93 16.87 28.98
C ILE A 420 -67.52 16.82 27.53
N HIS A 421 -66.71 17.79 27.09
CA HIS A 421 -66.24 17.90 25.74
C HIS A 421 -64.72 17.68 25.73
N TRP A 422 -64.28 16.96 24.71
CA TRP A 422 -62.82 16.83 24.44
C TRP A 422 -62.50 17.21 23.02
N GLU A 423 -61.31 17.73 22.85
CA GLU A 423 -60.79 18.10 21.57
C GLU A 423 -59.61 17.17 21.19
N VAL A 424 -59.57 16.79 19.91
CA VAL A 424 -58.48 16.04 19.31
C VAL A 424 -57.79 16.97 18.32
N GLU A 425 -56.64 17.53 18.70
CA GLU A 425 -55.84 18.42 17.88
C GLU A 425 -54.87 17.62 17.04
N ILE A 426 -54.81 17.90 15.73
CA ILE A 426 -53.88 17.28 14.79
C ILE A 426 -52.61 18.10 14.75
N PRO A 427 -51.41 17.49 14.92
CA PRO A 427 -50.13 18.20 14.83
C PRO A 427 -49.97 18.90 13.50
N LYS A 428 -49.24 20.05 13.53
CA LYS A 428 -48.78 20.79 12.35
C LYS A 428 -47.27 21.07 12.44
N ASP A 429 -46.55 20.12 12.97
CA ASP A 429 -45.12 20.18 13.21
C ASP A 429 -44.26 19.53 12.09
N GLY A 430 -44.93 19.05 11.05
CA GLY A 430 -44.28 18.36 9.91
C GLY A 430 -44.19 16.86 10.07
N THR A 431 -44.62 16.29 11.22
CA THR A 431 -44.62 14.83 11.44
C THR A 431 -45.91 14.17 10.97
N VAL A 432 -46.95 14.96 10.69
CA VAL A 432 -48.25 14.51 10.18
C VAL A 432 -48.50 15.18 8.84
N SER A 433 -48.99 14.41 7.89
CA SER A 433 -49.22 14.85 6.51
C SER A 433 -50.64 14.52 6.03
N ALA A 434 -51.01 15.15 4.90
CA ALA A 434 -52.25 14.77 4.23
C ALA A 434 -52.16 13.32 3.69
N GLY A 435 -53.22 12.55 3.95
CA GLY A 435 -53.27 11.12 3.66
C GLY A 435 -53.11 10.24 4.89
N ASP A 436 -52.53 10.76 5.97
CA ASP A 436 -52.45 10.06 7.25
C ASP A 436 -53.85 9.83 7.83
N VAL A 437 -53.97 8.87 8.72
CA VAL A 437 -55.25 8.40 9.20
C VAL A 437 -55.35 8.59 10.71
N LEU A 438 -56.27 9.46 11.16
CA LEU A 438 -56.68 9.49 12.55
C LEU A 438 -57.54 8.27 12.84
N GLN A 439 -57.14 7.50 13.85
CA GLN A 439 -57.87 6.31 14.34
C GLN A 439 -58.32 6.51 15.77
N VAL A 440 -59.49 5.91 16.08
CA VAL A 440 -60.04 5.86 17.40
C VAL A 440 -60.16 4.41 17.89
N LEU A 441 -59.85 4.16 19.17
CA LEU A 441 -59.97 2.84 19.78
C LEU A 441 -61.47 2.61 20.16
N GLY A 442 -62.06 1.66 19.46
CA GLY A 442 -63.46 1.28 19.74
C GLY A 442 -63.59 0.47 21.04
N LYS A 443 -64.78 0.42 21.60
CA LYS A 443 -65.09 -0.39 22.78
C LYS A 443 -64.91 -1.90 22.61
N ASP A 444 -64.76 -2.33 21.37
CA ASP A 444 -64.40 -3.71 20.96
C ASP A 444 -62.88 -3.98 20.98
N GLY A 445 -62.11 -3.01 21.45
CA GLY A 445 -60.64 -3.09 21.50
C GLY A 445 -59.94 -2.98 20.12
N LYS A 446 -60.70 -2.60 19.07
CA LYS A 446 -60.16 -2.47 17.73
C LYS A 446 -60.03 -1.01 17.31
N TRP A 447 -58.95 -0.69 16.64
CA TRP A 447 -58.77 0.61 16.01
C TRP A 447 -59.65 0.76 14.78
N LYS A 448 -60.33 1.89 14.68
CA LYS A 448 -61.23 2.25 13.57
C LYS A 448 -60.77 3.57 12.97
N THR A 449 -60.84 3.68 11.65
CA THR A 449 -60.62 4.96 10.98
C THR A 449 -61.67 5.96 11.40
N GLU A 450 -61.22 7.03 12.02
CA GLU A 450 -62.08 8.18 12.34
C GLU A 450 -62.08 9.14 11.15
N LYS A 451 -60.89 9.45 10.62
CA LYS A 451 -60.75 10.37 9.50
C LYS A 451 -59.43 10.15 8.73
N VAL A 452 -59.47 10.26 7.39
CA VAL A 452 -58.26 10.48 6.57
C VAL A 452 -57.98 11.98 6.55
N LEU A 453 -56.78 12.36 6.97
CA LEU A 453 -56.39 13.76 7.13
C LEU A 453 -56.12 14.43 5.80
N SER A 454 -56.53 15.69 5.68
CA SER A 454 -56.21 16.59 4.58
C SER A 454 -55.26 17.71 5.07
N ASN A 455 -54.67 18.46 4.18
CA ASN A 455 -53.88 19.64 4.54
C ASN A 455 -54.63 20.64 5.38
N ASP A 456 -55.97 20.72 5.20
CA ASP A 456 -56.82 21.63 5.95
C ASP A 456 -57.09 21.17 7.39
N ASP A 457 -56.79 19.91 7.71
CA ASP A 457 -56.98 19.35 9.05
C ASP A 457 -55.77 19.59 9.96
N LEU A 458 -54.59 19.82 9.36
CA LEU A 458 -53.36 20.02 10.12
C LEU A 458 -53.40 21.29 10.97
N GLY A 459 -53.17 21.16 12.26
CA GLY A 459 -53.27 22.22 13.25
C GLY A 459 -54.69 22.60 13.65
N LYS A 460 -55.69 21.78 13.31
CA LYS A 460 -57.08 21.95 13.73
C LYS A 460 -57.47 20.91 14.78
N SER A 461 -58.47 21.26 15.62
CA SER A 461 -59.09 20.40 16.59
C SER A 461 -60.46 19.91 16.10
N PHE A 462 -60.75 18.67 16.41
CA PHE A 462 -62.08 18.05 16.25
C PHE A 462 -62.68 17.89 17.63
N GLU A 463 -63.88 18.44 17.82
CA GLU A 463 -64.59 18.44 19.10
C GLU A 463 -65.57 17.27 19.19
N TYR A 464 -65.61 16.61 20.35
CA TYR A 464 -66.49 15.48 20.67
C TYR A 464 -67.14 15.72 22.04
N GLU A 465 -68.24 15.06 22.30
CA GLU A 465 -68.94 15.18 23.57
C GLU A 465 -69.43 13.82 24.15
N ALA A 466 -69.44 13.71 25.44
CA ALA A 466 -70.06 12.59 26.16
C ALA A 466 -70.72 13.06 27.48
N THR A 467 -71.61 12.26 28.04
CA THR A 467 -72.14 12.52 29.36
C THR A 467 -71.17 12.06 30.45
N LEU A 468 -70.76 12.96 31.34
CA LEU A 468 -69.89 12.65 32.47
C LEU A 468 -70.71 11.75 33.47
N SER A 469 -70.20 10.52 33.66
CA SER A 469 -70.82 9.61 34.66
C SER A 469 -69.81 9.37 35.79
N GLY A 470 -70.11 9.89 36.98
CA GLY A 470 -69.22 9.76 38.14
C GLY A 470 -68.25 10.90 38.30
N LYS A 471 -67.15 10.67 39.05
CA LYS A 471 -66.07 11.66 39.30
C LYS A 471 -64.86 11.59 38.36
N HIS A 472 -64.96 10.73 37.39
CA HIS A 472 -63.83 10.51 36.42
C HIS A 472 -64.43 10.38 35.03
N PHE A 473 -63.75 10.99 34.07
CA PHE A 473 -64.02 10.80 32.64
C PHE A 473 -62.71 10.53 31.92
N GLU A 474 -62.79 9.59 31.01
CA GLU A 474 -61.65 9.25 30.09
C GLU A 474 -62.20 9.26 28.66
N SER A 475 -61.59 10.04 27.80
CA SER A 475 -61.92 10.05 26.38
C SER A 475 -61.53 8.73 25.73
N PRO A 476 -62.10 8.37 24.57
CA PRO A 476 -61.45 7.33 23.73
C PRO A 476 -59.98 7.64 23.43
N SER A 477 -59.22 6.59 23.26
CA SER A 477 -57.83 6.75 22.80
C SER A 477 -57.81 7.01 21.30
N TYR A 478 -56.98 7.95 20.89
CA TYR A 478 -56.73 8.32 19.50
C TYR A 478 -55.27 8.10 19.15
N ARG A 479 -55.02 7.72 17.92
CA ARG A 479 -53.67 7.67 17.32
C ARG A 479 -53.72 8.12 15.87
N ILE A 480 -52.60 8.50 15.33
CA ILE A 480 -52.43 8.76 13.91
C ILE A 480 -51.56 7.63 13.31
N VAL A 481 -51.92 7.20 12.11
CA VAL A 481 -51.16 6.23 11.33
C VAL A 481 -50.83 6.87 9.98
N ASP A 482 -49.57 6.90 9.59
CA ASP A 482 -49.14 7.43 8.31
C ASP A 482 -49.25 6.42 7.16
N LEU A 483 -48.86 6.86 5.97
CA LEU A 483 -48.90 6.02 4.76
C LEU A 483 -47.87 4.90 4.78
N VAL A 484 -46.76 5.06 5.50
CA VAL A 484 -45.69 4.03 5.59
C VAL A 484 -45.96 3.06 6.75
N GLY A 485 -46.94 3.35 7.63
CA GLY A 485 -47.39 2.45 8.67
C GLY A 485 -46.92 2.79 10.07
N ASN A 486 -46.24 3.92 10.27
CA ASN A 486 -45.93 4.38 11.61
C ASN A 486 -47.22 4.65 12.37
N GLN A 487 -47.23 4.29 13.62
CA GLN A 487 -48.35 4.50 14.50
C GLN A 487 -47.93 5.39 15.66
N SER A 488 -48.59 6.51 15.83
CA SER A 488 -48.31 7.35 16.97
C SER A 488 -48.69 6.66 18.29
N THR A 489 -48.19 7.18 19.36
CA THR A 489 -48.69 6.84 20.68
C THR A 489 -50.20 7.09 20.74
N ALA A 490 -50.89 6.18 21.38
CA ALA A 490 -52.30 6.36 21.65
C ALA A 490 -52.47 7.39 22.79
N ILE A 491 -53.20 8.44 22.52
CA ILE A 491 -53.45 9.53 23.46
C ILE A 491 -54.95 9.56 23.81
N HIS A 492 -55.22 9.72 25.05
CA HIS A 492 -56.55 10.03 25.56
C HIS A 492 -56.44 11.13 26.62
N ALA A 493 -57.50 11.79 26.87
CA ALA A 493 -57.61 12.73 27.97
C ALA A 493 -58.51 12.17 29.07
N ASN A 494 -58.13 12.40 30.28
CA ASN A 494 -58.92 12.07 31.43
C ASN A 494 -59.03 13.27 32.37
N VAL A 495 -60.06 13.30 33.12
CA VAL A 495 -60.29 14.34 34.12
C VAL A 495 -60.99 13.78 35.33
N GLN A 496 -60.67 14.26 36.52
CA GLN A 496 -61.33 13.95 37.79
C GLN A 496 -61.96 15.19 38.36
N LEU A 497 -63.11 14.99 39.05
CA LEU A 497 -63.89 16.04 39.75
C LEU A 497 -63.40 16.24 41.20
N ASP A 498 -62.15 16.11 41.51
CA ASP A 498 -61.63 16.51 42.83
C ASP A 498 -60.13 16.74 42.78
N SER A 499 -59.75 17.87 43.32
CA SER A 499 -58.67 18.62 42.71
C SER A 499 -57.31 18.59 43.38
N GLU A 500 -57.16 18.14 44.61
CA GLU A 500 -55.88 18.36 45.26
C GLU A 500 -54.79 17.26 45.03
N PHE A 501 -55.19 16.10 44.48
CA PHE A 501 -54.33 14.94 44.37
C PHE A 501 -53.86 14.61 42.93
N SER A 502 -54.13 15.47 41.96
CA SER A 502 -53.86 15.17 40.55
C SER A 502 -52.81 16.07 39.87
N ARG A 503 -52.20 16.91 40.64
CA ARG A 503 -51.15 17.77 40.11
C ARG A 503 -49.95 16.94 39.61
N GLN A 504 -49.56 17.11 38.36
CA GLN A 504 -48.39 16.50 37.76
C GLN A 504 -47.27 17.54 37.67
N PRO A 505 -46.08 17.27 38.21
CA PRO A 505 -44.91 18.10 37.98
C PRO A 505 -44.50 18.06 36.50
N SER A 506 -44.11 19.18 35.96
CA SER A 506 -43.48 19.24 34.65
C SER A 506 -42.15 18.49 34.62
N ASN A 507 -41.77 18.03 33.44
CA ASN A 507 -40.54 17.26 33.28
C ASN A 507 -39.32 18.10 33.63
N PRO A 508 -38.40 17.61 34.44
CA PRO A 508 -37.09 18.22 34.59
C PRO A 508 -36.29 18.11 33.30
N SER A 509 -35.18 18.79 33.16
CA SER A 509 -34.18 18.50 32.16
C SER A 509 -32.83 18.21 32.82
N ILE A 510 -32.03 17.34 32.20
CA ILE A 510 -30.77 16.89 32.74
C ILE A 510 -29.64 17.47 31.90
N THR A 511 -28.65 18.06 32.54
CA THR A 511 -27.40 18.51 31.91
C THR A 511 -26.20 18.05 32.72
N PHE A 512 -25.07 17.89 32.06
CA PHE A 512 -23.82 17.55 32.70
C PHE A 512 -22.85 18.69 32.49
N PRO A 513 -22.60 19.53 33.51
CA PRO A 513 -21.70 20.69 33.38
C PRO A 513 -20.24 20.29 33.07
N GLU A 514 -19.89 19.04 33.35
CA GLU A 514 -18.56 18.50 33.12
C GLU A 514 -18.32 18.08 31.68
N ASP A 515 -19.38 17.79 30.89
CA ASP A 515 -19.34 17.61 29.44
C ASP A 515 -19.25 18.99 28.77
N ASN A 516 -18.05 19.55 28.66
CA ASN A 516 -17.88 20.95 28.23
C ASN A 516 -16.80 21.19 27.18
N ASP A 517 -15.85 20.24 26.90
CA ASP A 517 -14.75 20.41 25.94
C ASP A 517 -14.21 19.08 25.38
N PRO A 518 -14.72 18.54 24.25
CA PRO A 518 -15.90 18.99 23.50
C PRO A 518 -17.22 18.61 24.17
N LYS A 519 -18.26 19.37 23.94
CA LYS A 519 -19.59 19.05 24.41
C LYS A 519 -20.24 18.01 23.50
N ASP A 520 -19.85 16.76 23.66
CA ASP A 520 -20.19 15.65 22.76
C ASP A 520 -21.06 14.54 23.38
N GLY A 521 -21.48 14.76 24.61
CA GLY A 521 -22.26 13.78 25.37
C GLY A 521 -21.39 12.71 26.04
N LYS A 522 -20.09 12.98 26.19
CA LYS A 522 -19.17 12.11 26.93
C LYS A 522 -18.34 12.93 27.91
N ILE A 523 -17.93 12.31 28.99
CA ILE A 523 -17.03 12.93 29.97
C ILE A 523 -15.67 12.28 29.88
N SER A 524 -14.69 13.02 29.42
CA SER A 524 -13.31 12.60 29.39
C SER A 524 -12.65 12.71 30.79
N ASP A 525 -11.57 11.97 31.00
CA ASP A 525 -10.75 12.07 32.24
C ASP A 525 -10.29 13.50 32.57
N LYS A 526 -10.15 14.35 31.52
CA LYS A 526 -9.75 15.75 31.69
C LYS A 526 -10.91 16.59 32.24
N GLU A 527 -12.10 16.38 31.73
CA GLU A 527 -13.31 17.07 32.13
C GLU A 527 -13.72 16.67 33.54
N ASN A 528 -13.67 15.37 33.84
CA ASN A 528 -13.97 14.83 35.16
C ASN A 528 -13.01 15.38 36.25
N LYS A 529 -11.70 15.47 35.95
CA LYS A 529 -10.71 16.06 36.86
C LYS A 529 -10.88 17.56 37.09
N ALA A 530 -11.56 18.25 36.19
CA ALA A 530 -11.83 19.68 36.36
C ALA A 530 -13.07 19.93 37.25
N GLY A 531 -13.96 18.95 37.38
CA GLY A 531 -15.19 19.01 38.19
C GLY A 531 -14.98 18.58 39.65
N ASP A 532 -15.16 17.31 39.95
CA ASP A 532 -15.12 16.79 41.32
C ASP A 532 -13.91 15.90 41.64
N ASN A 533 -13.09 15.59 40.65
CA ASN A 533 -11.87 14.79 40.75
C ASN A 533 -12.10 13.31 41.20
N ASP A 534 -13.31 12.76 40.97
CA ASP A 534 -13.70 11.38 41.28
C ASP A 534 -14.02 10.62 39.99
N ALA A 535 -13.08 9.82 39.51
CA ALA A 535 -13.28 8.95 38.34
C ALA A 535 -14.42 7.95 38.61
N GLY A 536 -15.44 7.99 37.82
CA GLY A 536 -16.66 7.15 38.00
C GLY A 536 -17.84 7.89 38.62
N LYS A 537 -17.76 9.20 38.81
CA LYS A 537 -18.88 10.04 39.19
C LYS A 537 -18.90 11.32 38.34
N THR A 538 -20.06 11.89 38.17
CA THR A 538 -20.26 13.23 37.60
C THR A 538 -21.40 13.92 38.34
N THR A 539 -21.50 15.22 38.13
CA THR A 539 -22.59 16.01 38.66
C THR A 539 -23.67 16.21 37.60
N ALA A 540 -24.81 15.56 37.76
CA ALA A 540 -25.99 15.88 36.97
C ALA A 540 -26.64 17.17 37.52
N GLU A 541 -26.79 18.16 36.65
CA GLU A 541 -27.55 19.37 36.97
C GLU A 541 -28.98 19.22 36.44
N ILE A 542 -29.90 19.11 37.37
CA ILE A 542 -31.31 18.88 37.10
C ILE A 542 -32.05 20.22 37.16
N SER A 543 -32.64 20.63 36.04
CA SER A 543 -33.44 21.83 36.03
C SER A 543 -34.77 21.58 36.77
N ILE A 544 -35.14 22.51 37.61
CA ILE A 544 -36.45 22.51 38.30
C ILE A 544 -37.36 23.45 37.51
N PRO A 545 -38.46 22.93 36.93
CA PRO A 545 -39.40 23.77 36.23
C PRO A 545 -39.97 24.89 37.10
N LYS A 546 -39.96 26.11 36.55
CA LYS A 546 -40.47 27.32 37.22
C LYS A 546 -41.91 27.70 36.78
N ASP A 547 -42.58 26.76 36.15
CA ASP A 547 -43.94 26.94 35.59
C ASP A 547 -45.08 26.77 36.64
N GLY A 548 -44.71 26.58 37.89
CA GLY A 548 -45.65 26.38 38.98
C GLY A 548 -46.18 24.94 39.13
N SER A 549 -45.74 24.03 38.26
CA SER A 549 -46.09 22.61 38.35
C SER A 549 -45.35 21.88 39.48
N VAL A 550 -44.17 22.39 39.84
CA VAL A 550 -43.38 21.90 40.97
C VAL A 550 -43.64 22.77 42.21
N LYS A 551 -43.88 22.14 43.33
CA LYS A 551 -44.13 22.83 44.60
C LYS A 551 -43.19 22.37 45.69
N PRO A 552 -42.95 23.21 46.70
CA PRO A 552 -42.22 22.76 47.90
C PRO A 552 -42.90 21.53 48.50
N GLY A 553 -42.09 20.51 48.81
CA GLY A 553 -42.58 19.21 49.28
C GLY A 553 -42.61 18.12 48.19
N ASP A 554 -42.51 18.48 46.90
CA ASP A 554 -42.28 17.49 45.84
C ASP A 554 -40.93 16.81 46.04
N LYS A 555 -40.77 15.58 45.55
CA LYS A 555 -39.52 14.82 45.65
C LYS A 555 -38.85 14.74 44.31
N LEU A 556 -37.57 15.08 44.27
CA LEU A 556 -36.71 14.75 43.15
C LEU A 556 -36.06 13.37 43.40
N VAL A 557 -36.21 12.46 42.46
CA VAL A 557 -35.57 11.15 42.45
C VAL A 557 -34.69 11.10 41.22
N VAL A 558 -33.37 11.00 41.41
CA VAL A 558 -32.40 10.82 40.31
C VAL A 558 -31.91 9.39 40.34
N THR A 559 -32.06 8.68 39.25
CA THR A 559 -31.65 7.27 39.11
C THR A 559 -30.49 7.19 38.13
N ASP A 560 -29.35 6.61 38.56
CA ASP A 560 -28.20 6.33 37.71
C ASP A 560 -28.37 5.01 36.93
N GLU A 561 -27.43 4.73 36.03
CA GLU A 561 -27.40 3.53 35.20
C GLU A 561 -27.40 2.22 36.00
N ASN A 562 -26.92 2.24 37.24
CA ASN A 562 -26.87 1.08 38.13
C ASN A 562 -28.16 0.92 38.93
N GLY A 563 -29.14 1.82 38.72
CA GLY A 563 -30.42 1.82 39.45
C GLY A 563 -30.34 2.40 40.86
N LYS A 564 -29.20 3.01 41.24
CA LYS A 564 -29.08 3.70 42.51
C LYS A 564 -29.86 5.01 42.46
N GLN A 565 -30.70 5.22 43.43
CA GLN A 565 -31.56 6.40 43.54
C GLN A 565 -31.05 7.38 44.58
N THR A 566 -31.05 8.64 44.21
CA THR A 566 -30.80 9.77 45.11
C THR A 566 -32.10 10.57 45.21
N GLU A 567 -32.68 10.63 46.39
CA GLU A 567 -33.90 11.38 46.65
C GLU A 567 -33.59 12.70 47.36
N LYS A 568 -34.26 13.76 46.93
CA LYS A 568 -34.25 15.05 47.60
C LYS A 568 -35.64 15.66 47.62
N THR A 569 -36.08 16.13 48.80
CA THR A 569 -37.29 16.97 48.86
C THR A 569 -36.97 18.35 48.29
N ILE A 570 -37.80 18.81 47.37
CA ILE A 570 -37.66 20.11 46.72
C ILE A 570 -38.19 21.18 47.67
N GLU A 571 -37.37 22.15 47.99
CA GLU A 571 -37.71 23.30 48.78
C GLU A 571 -38.00 24.54 47.91
N GLN A 572 -38.62 25.60 48.46
CA GLN A 572 -38.84 26.83 47.69
C GLN A 572 -37.56 27.41 47.12
N GLY A 573 -36.45 27.34 47.86
CA GLY A 573 -35.16 27.81 47.40
C GLY A 573 -34.61 27.04 46.18
N ASP A 574 -34.88 25.73 46.02
CA ASP A 574 -34.50 24.92 44.87
C ASP A 574 -35.31 25.37 43.63
N ILE A 575 -36.59 25.67 43.81
CA ILE A 575 -37.46 26.19 42.74
C ILE A 575 -36.98 27.59 42.29
N ASP A 576 -36.68 28.45 43.25
CA ASP A 576 -36.18 29.80 42.98
C ASP A 576 -34.83 29.78 42.25
N ASN A 577 -33.90 28.90 42.63
CA ASN A 577 -32.64 28.68 41.96
C ASN A 577 -32.83 28.08 40.55
N GLY A 578 -33.83 27.23 40.36
CA GLY A 578 -34.15 26.61 39.09
C GLY A 578 -33.33 25.39 38.71
N ASN A 579 -32.42 24.95 39.56
CA ASN A 579 -31.68 23.71 39.38
C ASN A 579 -31.25 23.08 40.70
N ILE A 580 -31.02 21.77 40.67
CA ILE A 580 -30.47 20.98 41.77
C ILE A 580 -29.30 20.17 41.18
N LYS A 581 -28.19 20.21 41.86
CA LYS A 581 -27.01 19.39 41.51
C LYS A 581 -27.03 18.08 42.27
N VAL A 582 -26.91 16.96 41.56
CA VAL A 582 -26.95 15.62 42.13
C VAL A 582 -25.74 14.84 41.62
N PRO A 583 -24.89 14.33 42.53
CA PRO A 583 -23.82 13.43 42.11
C PRO A 583 -24.39 12.08 41.65
N VAL A 584 -23.95 11.59 40.52
CA VAL A 584 -24.36 10.31 39.95
C VAL A 584 -23.13 9.45 39.65
N ASP A 585 -23.26 8.15 39.88
CA ASP A 585 -22.20 7.19 39.60
C ASP A 585 -22.24 6.84 38.10
N LEU A 586 -21.05 6.77 37.47
CA LEU A 586 -20.90 6.38 36.08
C LEU A 586 -20.20 5.03 35.97
N ASN A 587 -20.54 4.25 34.97
CA ASN A 587 -19.86 3.03 34.59
C ASN A 587 -18.77 3.37 33.54
N PRO A 588 -17.47 3.21 33.89
CA PRO A 588 -16.40 3.56 32.99
C PRO A 588 -16.46 2.87 31.61
N GLY A 589 -16.21 3.64 30.56
CA GLY A 589 -16.17 3.14 29.18
C GLY A 589 -17.51 2.74 28.58
N LYS A 590 -18.64 3.18 29.16
CA LYS A 590 -19.99 2.89 28.70
C LYS A 590 -20.84 4.16 28.65
N ASP A 591 -21.89 4.10 27.86
CA ASP A 591 -22.98 5.06 27.93
C ASP A 591 -23.77 4.80 29.21
N ASN A 592 -24.01 5.85 29.97
CA ASN A 592 -24.74 5.80 31.21
C ASN A 592 -26.04 6.60 31.09
N THR A 593 -27.17 5.96 31.34
CA THR A 593 -28.50 6.60 31.32
C THR A 593 -28.82 7.13 32.69
N ILE A 594 -28.97 8.44 32.82
CA ILE A 594 -29.42 9.10 34.02
C ILE A 594 -30.88 9.52 33.84
N THR A 595 -31.70 9.16 34.77
CA THR A 595 -33.14 9.53 34.77
C THR A 595 -33.42 10.42 35.96
N ALA A 596 -34.17 11.50 35.74
CA ALA A 596 -34.66 12.36 36.80
C ALA A 596 -36.17 12.39 36.81
N GLU A 597 -36.74 12.17 37.97
CA GLU A 597 -38.19 12.22 38.20
C GLU A 597 -38.52 13.23 39.28
N ILE A 598 -39.47 14.13 39.01
CA ILE A 598 -40.04 14.98 40.03
C ILE A 598 -41.43 14.39 40.39
N ILE A 599 -41.58 14.00 41.63
CA ILE A 599 -42.74 13.27 42.13
C ILE A 599 -43.53 14.16 43.07
N ASN A 600 -44.81 14.39 42.76
CA ASN A 600 -45.75 14.92 43.71
C ASN A 600 -46.11 13.83 44.74
N PRO A 601 -45.83 13.98 46.03
CA PRO A 601 -46.10 12.95 47.05
C PRO A 601 -47.56 12.54 47.14
N ASN A 602 -48.45 13.41 46.71
CA ASN A 602 -49.92 13.15 46.72
C ASN A 602 -50.36 12.44 45.43
N ASN A 603 -49.53 12.36 44.43
CA ASN A 603 -49.75 11.65 43.16
C ASN A 603 -48.51 10.99 42.63
N PRO A 604 -47.99 9.98 43.34
CA PRO A 604 -46.64 9.42 43.02
C PRO A 604 -46.59 8.65 41.70
N ASN A 605 -47.74 8.29 41.14
CA ASN A 605 -47.78 7.52 39.89
C ASN A 605 -47.69 8.37 38.61
N ASN A 606 -47.56 9.70 38.75
CA ASN A 606 -47.52 10.61 37.62
C ASN A 606 -46.36 11.62 37.76
N PRO A 607 -45.11 11.14 37.75
CA PRO A 607 -43.95 12.02 37.85
C PRO A 607 -43.69 12.79 36.55
N GLY A 608 -43.14 13.99 36.71
CA GLY A 608 -42.41 14.64 35.61
C GLY A 608 -41.06 13.95 35.47
N LYS A 609 -40.75 13.46 34.28
CA LYS A 609 -39.59 12.60 34.05
C LYS A 609 -38.76 13.05 32.84
N ASP A 610 -37.46 13.04 33.01
CA ASP A 610 -36.49 13.17 31.90
C ASP A 610 -35.42 12.08 32.01
N SER A 611 -34.80 11.76 30.88
CA SER A 611 -33.71 10.80 30.82
C SER A 611 -32.65 11.28 29.85
N LYS A 612 -31.41 11.24 30.28
CA LYS A 612 -30.26 11.70 29.51
C LYS A 612 -29.16 10.63 29.53
N VAL A 613 -28.55 10.40 28.37
CA VAL A 613 -27.41 9.52 28.24
C VAL A 613 -26.13 10.35 28.29
N ILE A 614 -25.17 9.90 29.06
CA ILE A 614 -23.82 10.45 29.13
C ILE A 614 -22.80 9.31 29.01
N GLY A 615 -21.88 9.42 28.08
CA GLY A 615 -20.77 8.48 27.93
C GLY A 615 -19.60 8.87 28.85
N GLU A 616 -18.83 7.92 29.27
CA GLU A 616 -17.50 8.15 29.85
C GLU A 616 -16.46 7.64 28.86
N ASP A 617 -15.54 8.51 28.48
CA ASP A 617 -14.45 8.17 27.56
C ASP A 617 -13.20 7.76 28.34
N SER A 618 -13.15 6.47 28.68
CA SER A 618 -11.97 5.88 29.36
C SER A 618 -10.90 5.48 28.35
N GLU A 619 -10.53 6.37 27.42
CA GLU A 619 -9.38 6.10 26.55
C GLU A 619 -8.06 6.28 27.30
N ASN A 620 -7.65 5.23 27.97
CA ASN A 620 -6.27 5.05 28.38
C ASN A 620 -5.44 4.61 27.16
N THR A 621 -5.28 5.50 26.19
CA THR A 621 -4.36 5.30 25.06
C THR A 621 -2.94 5.47 25.55
N LYS A 622 -2.40 4.41 26.15
CA LYS A 622 -0.96 4.29 26.27
C LYS A 622 -0.40 4.23 24.86
N ALA A 623 0.36 5.24 24.48
CA ALA A 623 1.09 5.22 23.20
C ALA A 623 1.85 3.89 23.10
N PRO A 624 1.83 3.24 21.92
CA PRO A 624 2.60 2.02 21.72
C PRO A 624 4.08 2.30 22.03
N GLU A 625 4.74 1.34 22.67
CA GLU A 625 6.17 1.44 22.94
C GLU A 625 6.94 1.58 21.62
N ALA A 626 7.96 2.40 21.63
CA ALA A 626 8.80 2.60 20.46
C ALA A 626 9.40 1.26 20.01
N PRO A 627 9.39 0.95 18.71
CA PRO A 627 9.99 -0.29 18.22
C PRO A 627 11.48 -0.31 18.56
N VAL A 628 11.94 -1.45 19.01
CA VAL A 628 13.36 -1.68 19.33
C VAL A 628 13.97 -2.47 18.20
N ILE A 629 15.07 -1.97 17.63
CA ILE A 629 15.86 -2.76 16.71
C ILE A 629 16.59 -3.84 17.52
N THR A 630 16.28 -5.09 17.25
CA THR A 630 16.83 -6.24 17.99
C THR A 630 17.99 -6.90 17.24
N GLU A 631 18.06 -6.69 15.94
CA GLU A 631 19.00 -7.42 15.12
C GLU A 631 19.37 -6.62 13.86
N VAL A 632 20.64 -6.57 13.50
CA VAL A 632 21.15 -6.09 12.21
C VAL A 632 21.97 -7.20 11.60
N ILE A 633 21.64 -7.62 10.40
CA ILE A 633 22.28 -8.73 9.71
C ILE A 633 23.11 -8.17 8.55
N ASP A 634 24.39 -8.50 8.54
CA ASP A 634 25.29 -8.24 7.42
C ASP A 634 25.16 -9.38 6.39
N ASP A 635 24.57 -9.08 5.25
CA ASP A 635 24.36 -10.02 4.14
C ASP A 635 25.27 -9.74 2.92
N ALA A 636 26.18 -8.76 3.05
CA ALA A 636 27.17 -8.49 2.01
C ALA A 636 28.36 -9.48 2.06
N LYS A 637 28.78 -9.96 0.89
CA LYS A 637 30.03 -10.72 0.77
C LYS A 637 31.22 -9.77 0.79
N GLY A 638 31.90 -9.67 1.91
CA GLY A 638 32.98 -8.70 2.11
C GLY A 638 34.38 -9.28 2.21
N TYR A 639 35.34 -8.43 1.94
CA TYR A 639 36.75 -8.67 2.12
C TYR A 639 37.19 -8.42 3.56
N GLY A 640 37.71 -9.44 4.22
CA GLY A 640 38.32 -9.35 5.56
C GLY A 640 37.94 -10.52 6.47
N GLU A 641 38.85 -10.90 7.32
CA GLU A 641 38.77 -12.14 8.11
C GLU A 641 37.57 -12.25 9.11
N ASP A 642 36.68 -11.23 9.19
CA ASP A 642 35.62 -11.18 10.20
C ASP A 642 34.18 -11.04 9.68
N THR A 643 33.97 -11.05 8.35
CA THR A 643 32.62 -10.91 7.80
C THR A 643 32.14 -12.20 7.14
N LYS A 644 31.45 -13.04 7.91
CA LYS A 644 30.68 -14.16 7.36
C LYS A 644 29.30 -13.63 6.97
N VAL A 645 28.89 -13.91 5.73
CA VAL A 645 27.53 -13.65 5.24
C VAL A 645 26.51 -14.22 6.22
N GLY A 646 25.57 -13.42 6.68
CA GLY A 646 24.52 -13.83 7.61
C GLY A 646 24.85 -13.71 9.09
N ASN A 647 25.93 -13.01 9.45
CA ASN A 647 26.20 -12.72 10.86
C ASN A 647 25.28 -11.63 11.38
N VAL A 648 24.68 -11.89 12.52
CA VAL A 648 23.95 -10.89 13.30
C VAL A 648 24.96 -9.93 13.93
N LEU A 649 24.83 -8.65 13.60
CA LEU A 649 25.68 -7.61 14.16
C LEU A 649 24.99 -7.04 15.43
N ASP A 650 25.78 -6.80 16.47
CA ASP A 650 25.26 -6.11 17.66
C ASP A 650 24.84 -4.67 17.29
N VAL A 651 23.70 -4.24 17.77
CA VAL A 651 23.11 -2.91 17.47
C VAL A 651 23.96 -1.72 17.91
N LYS A 652 25.12 -1.93 18.49
CA LYS A 652 26.02 -0.86 18.96
C LYS A 652 27.43 -0.97 18.38
N GLY A 653 27.60 -0.34 17.22
CA GLY A 653 28.94 0.11 16.82
C GLY A 653 29.82 -0.85 16.01
N HIS A 654 29.26 -1.88 15.40
CA HIS A 654 29.99 -2.70 14.44
C HIS A 654 30.05 -2.05 13.07
N LEU A 655 31.19 -2.23 12.38
CA LEU A 655 31.34 -1.80 11.01
C LEU A 655 30.84 -2.92 10.08
N THR A 656 29.98 -2.57 9.15
CA THR A 656 29.57 -3.46 8.06
C THR A 656 29.95 -2.83 6.72
N ASN A 657 30.34 -3.64 5.75
CA ASN A 657 30.47 -3.23 4.35
C ASN A 657 29.18 -3.44 3.56
N ASP A 658 28.14 -3.95 4.19
CA ASP A 658 26.82 -4.05 3.60
C ASP A 658 26.16 -2.68 3.52
N LYS A 659 25.81 -2.26 2.30
CA LYS A 659 25.09 -1.00 2.06
C LYS A 659 23.58 -1.12 2.29
N THR A 660 23.07 -2.35 2.44
CA THR A 660 21.66 -2.65 2.62
C THR A 660 21.44 -3.75 3.65
N PRO A 661 21.98 -3.62 4.88
CA PRO A 661 21.83 -4.66 5.91
C PRO A 661 20.38 -4.87 6.28
N THR A 662 20.00 -6.10 6.57
CA THR A 662 18.65 -6.42 7.03
C THR A 662 18.47 -6.03 8.49
N ILE A 663 17.48 -5.19 8.75
CA ILE A 663 17.14 -4.71 10.11
C ILE A 663 15.87 -5.42 10.58
N LYS A 664 15.92 -5.98 11.78
CA LYS A 664 14.78 -6.59 12.45
C LYS A 664 14.52 -5.92 13.81
N GLY A 665 13.26 -5.83 14.18
CA GLY A 665 12.82 -5.22 15.42
C GLY A 665 11.69 -5.95 16.09
#